data_640c865b59ae47f0d45cada7aa3efa45
#
_entry.id   640c865b59ae47f0d45cada7aa3efa45
#
_cell.length_a   1.000
_cell.length_b   1.000
_cell.length_c   1.000
_cell.angle_alpha   90.00
_cell.angle_beta   90.00
_cell.angle_gamma   90.00
#
_symmetry.space_group_name_H-M   'P 1'
#
loop_
_entity.id
_entity.type
_entity.pdbx_description
1 polymer ?
#
loop_
_entity_poly.entity_id
_entity_poly.type
_entity_poly.pdbx_seq_one_letter_code
_entity_poly.pdbx_strand_id
1 'polypeptide(L)'
;GGDSWTNTTDFLYAAGVNTIAVSPNNPNHVLINVRNSNNGVTHGIYQSTDGGETWNITNFNPDNLGWGGLGTYNSIYKISYHPTIDNLVFIGTSEGLFRSTDNLNTWVNSATGNSWEWNYNFTQIDFHSTNENIIYTASYEVDSKIYISNDAGLTFSGSNTISGNSSNIKLSVSAACTDCIYVGSSDGIWKSTDNGQNFTLISNPGISNYGAFAVSDVDTNYMLFGDIDTHRSTDGGATFNQATYWSTGNANYNTTGTYVHADIRGARSENGVFWVNTDGFLCKSLDNGVSWEIYEGQSIRENYCLGLSQSNHERTISGSQDNGTSIKTENSWIEFYGADGMEGIIHPLNDDWMIGSFQFGGKRRTKDGGLTQGGINPSGFDGDWIAPVLYDPNNQMKIFAMDDMVYSSDDFGSTWTELGAPNFSGNVSNAAIAENNSNILAVSNYQAIEKSIDGGYTYTDIKGSLPNQFITDIAFDPNDDNVIVVTYGNYNYDNNKVFITIDQGASWQNITYNLGNIPVRSVVIDHTDASTIYLGTEIGVYKKSMLENSWTLYNQDLPNMSVLELEIMYGSNTLRAATWGRGLWEFTLDGRQSFPSILTTRITNQPTDTQPKVDIDQFVTSTISYDGEIANAYIQWSTDISSVVNTTTMINTSDITWVTDSPIPNQTEGTKVYFKVFAEGDNNDITETYRYMYEVKANVLCTPSMDCSYNDGFQLVQVGDINNPSGCEGYGDFMDLSTDLEQGSNNQMTVTTGYGDQYVKVWIDYNDDLDFTSDEVVIDNYVIAPGQAAGSYTETIDFVIPENATLGEHILRAKANWSGDVPADACAETTYGETEDYMVNIVESSLGLIENNFEYKPLVYPNPTVGNFSIDLGIIYNNVSITLTDINGRIIQFKNNLYGRFFDLEIDNSSGMYLLIVESGKNKAVIRIIKN
;
A
#
# COMPACT_ATOMS: atom_id res chain seq x y z
N GLY A 1 -2.52 -26.98 -4.21
CA GLY A 1 -1.24 -26.26 -4.15
C GLY A 1 -1.48 -24.77 -4.34
N GLY A 2 -0.62 -23.95 -3.77
CA GLY A 2 -0.79 -22.49 -3.81
C GLY A 2 -1.62 -21.91 -2.67
N ASP A 3 -2.11 -22.74 -1.75
CA ASP A 3 -2.85 -22.28 -0.56
C ASP A 3 -1.92 -21.67 0.50
N SER A 4 -0.64 -22.02 0.44
CA SER A 4 0.41 -21.43 1.25
C SER A 4 1.75 -21.49 0.52
N TRP A 5 2.63 -20.56 0.84
CA TRP A 5 3.95 -20.41 0.22
C TRP A 5 5.02 -20.37 1.30
N THR A 6 6.14 -21.08 1.05
CA THR A 6 7.34 -21.03 1.88
C THR A 6 8.51 -20.66 0.99
N ASN A 7 9.28 -19.66 1.39
CA ASN A 7 10.49 -19.30 0.67
C ASN A 7 11.62 -20.27 1.03
N THR A 8 12.29 -20.82 0.03
CA THR A 8 13.40 -21.76 0.19
C THR A 8 14.69 -21.29 -0.47
N THR A 9 14.75 -20.03 -0.92
CA THR A 9 15.91 -19.46 -1.63
C THR A 9 16.57 -18.29 -0.90
N ASP A 10 16.08 -17.89 0.26
CA ASP A 10 16.50 -16.70 0.98
C ASP A 10 17.96 -16.69 1.42
N PHE A 11 18.57 -17.85 1.56
CA PHE A 11 19.99 -18.01 1.90
C PHE A 11 20.94 -18.04 0.69
N LEU A 12 20.42 -17.97 -0.55
CA LEU A 12 21.24 -17.93 -1.75
C LEU A 12 21.93 -16.57 -1.90
N TYR A 13 23.09 -16.57 -2.56
CA TYR A 13 23.92 -15.38 -2.69
C TYR A 13 23.28 -14.21 -3.46
N ALA A 14 22.28 -14.49 -4.30
CA ALA A 14 21.52 -13.47 -5.03
C ALA A 14 20.04 -13.81 -5.04
N ALA A 15 19.20 -12.78 -5.09
CA ALA A 15 17.77 -12.93 -4.85
C ALA A 15 16.94 -13.27 -6.10
N GLY A 16 17.49 -13.13 -7.30
CA GLY A 16 16.75 -13.30 -8.54
C GLY A 16 16.78 -14.74 -9.07
N VAL A 17 15.61 -15.27 -9.44
CA VAL A 17 15.46 -16.54 -10.19
C VAL A 17 14.64 -16.24 -11.44
N ASN A 18 15.21 -16.39 -12.63
CA ASN A 18 14.51 -16.09 -13.89
C ASN A 18 14.04 -17.33 -14.67
N THR A 19 14.49 -18.52 -14.30
CA THR A 19 14.04 -19.77 -14.92
C THR A 19 14.13 -20.91 -13.92
N ILE A 20 13.14 -21.79 -13.95
CA ILE A 20 13.01 -22.98 -13.13
C ILE A 20 12.67 -24.17 -14.02
N ALA A 21 13.22 -25.34 -13.70
CA ALA A 21 12.87 -26.60 -14.35
C ALA A 21 12.75 -27.71 -13.30
N VAL A 22 11.61 -28.40 -13.30
CA VAL A 22 11.37 -29.58 -12.46
C VAL A 22 11.53 -30.82 -13.31
N SER A 23 12.24 -31.83 -12.81
CA SER A 23 12.40 -33.10 -13.52
C SER A 23 11.04 -33.83 -13.64
N PRO A 24 10.58 -34.20 -14.85
CA PRO A 24 9.29 -34.86 -15.03
C PRO A 24 9.21 -36.22 -14.32
N ASN A 25 10.32 -36.93 -14.23
CA ASN A 25 10.38 -38.28 -13.67
C ASN A 25 10.79 -38.32 -12.19
N ASN A 26 11.30 -37.19 -11.65
CA ASN A 26 11.63 -37.07 -10.25
C ASN A 26 11.38 -35.61 -9.79
N PRO A 27 10.20 -35.29 -9.24
CA PRO A 27 9.84 -33.92 -8.84
C PRO A 27 10.72 -33.34 -7.72
N ASN A 28 11.50 -34.18 -7.03
CA ASN A 28 12.49 -33.71 -6.07
C ASN A 28 13.73 -33.09 -6.75
N HIS A 29 13.95 -33.37 -8.04
CA HIS A 29 15.03 -32.72 -8.76
C HIS A 29 14.51 -31.43 -9.42
N VAL A 30 15.00 -30.30 -8.93
CA VAL A 30 14.66 -28.97 -9.43
C VAL A 30 15.93 -28.21 -9.76
N LEU A 31 15.93 -27.51 -10.87
CA LEU A 31 17.00 -26.59 -11.30
C LEU A 31 16.48 -25.18 -11.35
N ILE A 32 17.28 -24.24 -10.86
CA ILE A 32 17.01 -22.79 -10.96
C ILE A 32 18.26 -22.06 -11.45
N ASN A 33 18.10 -20.99 -12.21
CA ASN A 33 19.18 -20.05 -12.47
C ASN A 33 19.09 -18.91 -11.45
N VAL A 34 20.11 -18.78 -10.62
CA VAL A 34 20.24 -17.69 -9.65
C VAL A 34 20.99 -16.54 -10.29
N ARG A 35 20.43 -15.35 -10.22
CA ARG A 35 21.01 -14.14 -10.80
C ARG A 35 20.81 -12.92 -9.89
N ASN A 36 21.61 -11.91 -10.10
CA ASN A 36 21.39 -10.62 -9.49
C ASN A 36 20.17 -9.94 -10.17
N SER A 37 19.22 -9.48 -9.37
CA SER A 37 17.99 -8.86 -9.86
C SER A 37 18.23 -7.55 -10.60
N ASN A 38 19.17 -6.73 -10.14
CA ASN A 38 19.40 -5.38 -10.66
C ASN A 38 20.23 -5.33 -11.96
N ASN A 39 21.18 -6.23 -12.13
CA ASN A 39 22.07 -6.19 -13.32
C ASN A 39 22.01 -7.47 -14.17
N GLY A 40 21.18 -8.45 -13.80
CA GLY A 40 20.98 -9.68 -14.52
C GLY A 40 22.19 -10.64 -14.56
N VAL A 41 23.25 -10.37 -13.84
CA VAL A 41 24.44 -11.24 -13.81
C VAL A 41 24.07 -12.57 -13.18
N THR A 42 24.31 -13.68 -13.92
CA THR A 42 24.06 -15.01 -13.40
C THR A 42 25.14 -15.48 -12.43
N HIS A 43 24.72 -16.12 -11.35
CA HIS A 43 25.57 -16.84 -10.41
C HIS A 43 25.67 -18.33 -10.72
N GLY A 44 24.98 -18.78 -11.78
CA GLY A 44 24.96 -20.15 -12.23
C GLY A 44 23.66 -20.88 -11.91
N ILE A 45 23.65 -22.18 -12.24
CA ILE A 45 22.49 -23.04 -12.00
C ILE A 45 22.66 -23.73 -10.66
N TYR A 46 21.65 -23.64 -9.82
CA TYR A 46 21.52 -24.35 -8.57
C TYR A 46 20.56 -25.53 -8.75
N GLN A 47 20.85 -26.63 -8.05
CA GLN A 47 19.99 -27.81 -8.02
C GLN A 47 19.48 -28.09 -6.61
N SER A 48 18.26 -28.54 -6.53
CA SER A 48 17.67 -29.23 -5.41
C SER A 48 17.50 -30.71 -5.74
N THR A 49 17.62 -31.58 -4.74
CA THR A 49 17.29 -33.00 -4.81
C THR A 49 16.23 -33.43 -3.80
N ASP A 50 15.59 -32.46 -3.15
CA ASP A 50 14.58 -32.60 -2.10
C ASP A 50 13.30 -31.79 -2.35
N GLY A 51 13.04 -31.45 -3.61
CA GLY A 51 11.82 -30.74 -4.02
C GLY A 51 11.89 -29.22 -3.83
N GLY A 52 13.09 -28.66 -3.66
CA GLY A 52 13.31 -27.23 -3.50
C GLY A 52 13.54 -26.80 -2.06
N GLU A 53 13.65 -27.72 -1.10
CA GLU A 53 13.92 -27.38 0.31
C GLU A 53 15.36 -26.92 0.51
N THR A 54 16.31 -27.58 -0.16
CA THR A 54 17.73 -27.20 -0.12
C THR A 54 18.31 -27.03 -1.52
N TRP A 55 19.31 -26.17 -1.65
CA TRP A 55 19.91 -25.82 -2.93
C TRP A 55 21.44 -25.92 -2.90
N ASN A 56 22.01 -26.48 -3.96
CA ASN A 56 23.45 -26.56 -4.16
C ASN A 56 23.80 -26.08 -5.56
N ILE A 57 24.90 -25.33 -5.68
CA ILE A 57 25.39 -24.89 -6.98
C ILE A 57 25.86 -26.08 -7.82
N THR A 58 25.48 -26.12 -9.09
CA THR A 58 25.95 -27.14 -10.04
C THR A 58 27.31 -26.76 -10.63
N ASN A 59 27.92 -27.68 -11.40
CA ASN A 59 29.11 -27.35 -12.18
C ASN A 59 28.87 -26.34 -13.29
N PHE A 60 27.60 -26.10 -13.67
CA PHE A 60 27.23 -25.08 -14.67
C PHE A 60 27.13 -23.70 -14.00
N ASN A 61 28.26 -23.10 -13.75
CA ASN A 61 28.39 -21.79 -13.10
C ASN A 61 29.57 -21.00 -13.68
N PRO A 62 29.66 -19.69 -13.41
CA PRO A 62 30.71 -18.82 -13.98
C PRO A 62 32.13 -19.28 -13.71
N ASP A 63 32.41 -19.85 -12.54
CA ASP A 63 33.76 -20.28 -12.17
C ASP A 63 34.25 -21.45 -13.04
N ASN A 64 33.38 -22.37 -13.39
CA ASN A 64 33.70 -23.56 -14.18
C ASN A 64 33.61 -23.35 -15.70
N LEU A 65 32.76 -22.42 -16.13
CA LEU A 65 32.57 -22.13 -17.58
C LEU A 65 33.62 -21.20 -18.17
N GLY A 66 34.44 -20.60 -17.32
CA GLY A 66 35.43 -19.64 -17.79
C GLY A 66 34.83 -18.38 -18.41
N TRP A 67 33.63 -18.02 -17.96
CA TRP A 67 32.91 -16.80 -18.42
C TRP A 67 33.66 -15.49 -18.12
N GLY A 68 34.72 -15.57 -17.35
CA GLY A 68 35.58 -14.42 -17.03
C GLY A 68 36.32 -13.77 -18.21
N GLY A 69 36.19 -14.31 -19.41
CA GLY A 69 36.75 -13.74 -20.64
C GLY A 69 35.73 -13.12 -21.59
N LEU A 70 34.43 -13.33 -21.36
CA LEU A 70 33.35 -12.95 -22.27
C LEU A 70 32.44 -11.84 -21.73
N GLY A 71 32.93 -10.99 -20.86
CA GLY A 71 32.15 -9.88 -20.29
C GLY A 71 31.18 -10.34 -19.21
N THR A 72 30.85 -9.45 -18.31
CA THR A 72 30.06 -9.63 -17.08
C THR A 72 28.54 -9.88 -17.30
N TYR A 73 28.08 -10.23 -18.50
CA TYR A 73 26.66 -10.25 -18.86
C TYR A 73 26.18 -11.51 -19.55
N ASN A 74 26.69 -12.67 -19.16
CA ASN A 74 26.17 -13.92 -19.67
C ASN A 74 24.84 -14.27 -19.03
N SER A 75 23.79 -14.38 -19.83
CA SER A 75 22.44 -14.67 -19.37
C SER A 75 22.07 -16.11 -19.65
N ILE A 76 21.42 -16.75 -18.68
CA ILE A 76 20.69 -18.00 -18.84
C ILE A 76 19.21 -17.63 -19.01
N TYR A 77 18.62 -17.96 -20.16
CA TYR A 77 17.24 -17.60 -20.46
C TYR A 77 16.24 -18.71 -20.14
N LYS A 78 16.66 -19.98 -20.37
CA LYS A 78 15.77 -21.14 -20.21
C LYS A 78 16.53 -22.36 -19.75
N ILE A 79 15.98 -23.07 -18.78
CA ILE A 79 16.36 -24.43 -18.40
C ILE A 79 15.17 -25.33 -18.68
N SER A 80 15.41 -26.51 -19.28
CA SER A 80 14.36 -27.48 -19.53
C SER A 80 14.88 -28.91 -19.37
N TYR A 81 14.20 -29.70 -18.57
CA TYR A 81 14.38 -31.15 -18.60
C TYR A 81 13.69 -31.75 -19.81
N HIS A 82 14.30 -32.77 -20.38
CA HIS A 82 13.62 -33.60 -21.37
C HIS A 82 12.41 -34.33 -20.72
N PRO A 83 11.22 -34.37 -21.39
CA PRO A 83 10.01 -34.88 -20.72
C PRO A 83 10.07 -36.40 -20.40
N THR A 84 10.87 -37.21 -21.12
CA THR A 84 10.88 -38.67 -20.99
C THR A 84 12.29 -39.26 -20.80
N ILE A 85 13.36 -38.53 -21.15
CA ILE A 85 14.74 -39.01 -20.99
C ILE A 85 15.33 -38.45 -19.65
N ASP A 86 15.63 -39.36 -18.75
CA ASP A 86 16.16 -39.00 -17.44
C ASP A 86 17.49 -38.24 -17.54
N ASN A 87 17.67 -37.25 -16.67
CA ASN A 87 18.89 -36.47 -16.53
C ASN A 87 19.33 -35.68 -17.79
N LEU A 88 18.51 -35.72 -18.86
CA LEU A 88 18.74 -34.92 -20.05
C LEU A 88 18.19 -33.51 -19.82
N VAL A 89 19.10 -32.53 -19.82
CA VAL A 89 18.81 -31.12 -19.55
C VAL A 89 19.34 -30.26 -20.68
N PHE A 90 18.55 -29.26 -21.06
CA PHE A 90 18.92 -28.22 -22.01
C PHE A 90 18.97 -26.87 -21.34
N ILE A 91 19.95 -26.05 -21.73
CA ILE A 91 20.14 -24.70 -21.21
C ILE A 91 20.30 -23.75 -22.37
N GLY A 92 19.33 -22.84 -22.54
CA GLY A 92 19.41 -21.73 -23.50
C GLY A 92 20.08 -20.52 -22.85
N THR A 93 21.12 -20.02 -23.47
CA THR A 93 21.94 -18.91 -22.96
C THR A 93 22.21 -17.86 -24.02
N SER A 94 22.82 -16.74 -23.61
CA SER A 94 23.38 -15.74 -24.55
C SER A 94 24.57 -16.25 -25.35
N GLU A 95 25.15 -17.38 -24.98
CA GLU A 95 26.38 -17.94 -25.57
C GLU A 95 26.14 -19.24 -26.36
N GLY A 96 24.87 -19.65 -26.47
CA GLY A 96 24.52 -20.88 -27.18
C GLY A 96 23.50 -21.75 -26.45
N LEU A 97 23.28 -22.93 -27.01
CA LEU A 97 22.42 -23.96 -26.47
C LEU A 97 23.29 -25.13 -25.93
N PHE A 98 23.21 -25.36 -24.63
CA PHE A 98 23.94 -26.44 -23.97
C PHE A 98 23.05 -27.63 -23.67
N ARG A 99 23.63 -28.84 -23.72
CA ARG A 99 22.99 -30.10 -23.45
C ARG A 99 23.81 -30.91 -22.43
N SER A 100 23.15 -31.39 -21.39
CA SER A 100 23.73 -32.32 -20.39
C SER A 100 22.91 -33.60 -20.35
N THR A 101 23.55 -34.74 -20.11
CA THR A 101 22.92 -36.05 -19.88
C THR A 101 23.13 -36.59 -18.49
N ASP A 102 23.66 -35.78 -17.59
CA ASP A 102 24.09 -36.20 -16.26
C ASP A 102 23.78 -35.14 -15.19
N ASN A 103 22.65 -34.41 -15.35
CA ASN A 103 22.20 -33.35 -14.44
C ASN A 103 23.27 -32.27 -14.21
N LEU A 104 23.88 -31.80 -15.28
CA LEU A 104 24.85 -30.71 -15.29
C LEU A 104 26.20 -31.03 -14.61
N ASN A 105 26.54 -32.30 -14.41
CA ASN A 105 27.90 -32.65 -14.07
C ASN A 105 28.85 -32.39 -15.25
N THR A 106 28.39 -32.73 -16.47
CA THR A 106 29.06 -32.39 -17.73
C THR A 106 28.07 -31.89 -18.77
N TRP A 107 28.53 -31.14 -19.76
CA TRP A 107 27.69 -30.61 -20.85
C TRP A 107 28.47 -30.43 -22.12
N VAL A 108 27.74 -30.35 -23.23
CA VAL A 108 28.27 -30.00 -24.54
C VAL A 108 27.45 -28.85 -25.10
N ASN A 109 28.07 -27.99 -25.90
CA ASN A 109 27.31 -27.10 -26.75
C ASN A 109 26.66 -27.95 -27.85
N SER A 110 25.34 -27.93 -27.98
CA SER A 110 24.60 -28.72 -29.00
C SER A 110 24.82 -28.23 -30.41
N ALA A 111 25.69 -27.33 -30.54
CA ALA A 111 26.16 -26.73 -31.74
C ALA A 111 26.88 -27.73 -32.64
N THR A 112 26.38 -28.03 -33.77
CA THR A 112 27.13 -28.75 -34.76
C THR A 112 27.06 -28.06 -36.12
N GLY A 113 28.19 -27.61 -36.63
CA GLY A 113 28.39 -27.34 -38.04
C GLY A 113 28.77 -25.96 -38.46
N ASN A 114 28.33 -24.90 -37.83
CA ASN A 114 28.70 -23.55 -38.24
C ASN A 114 29.07 -22.73 -37.02
N SER A 115 30.36 -22.46 -36.83
CA SER A 115 30.93 -21.80 -35.64
C SER A 115 30.49 -20.34 -35.44
N TRP A 116 29.77 -19.74 -36.34
CA TRP A 116 29.28 -18.38 -36.25
C TRP A 116 27.79 -18.29 -35.78
N GLU A 117 27.02 -19.42 -35.80
CA GLU A 117 25.61 -19.46 -35.36
C GLU A 117 25.42 -19.68 -33.85
N TRP A 118 26.48 -19.74 -33.07
CA TRP A 118 26.46 -20.22 -31.68
C TRP A 118 26.62 -19.17 -30.62
N ASN A 119 26.77 -17.92 -31.01
CA ASN A 119 26.73 -16.78 -30.11
C ASN A 119 25.34 -16.12 -30.12
N TYR A 120 24.28 -16.94 -30.28
CA TYR A 120 22.91 -16.45 -30.35
C TYR A 120 22.20 -16.67 -29.04
N ASN A 121 21.28 -15.76 -28.73
CA ASN A 121 20.44 -15.83 -27.54
C ASN A 121 19.37 -16.91 -27.71
N PHE A 122 19.53 -18.07 -27.10
CA PHE A 122 18.53 -19.12 -27.10
C PHE A 122 17.53 -18.92 -25.97
N THR A 123 16.34 -18.46 -26.29
CA THR A 123 15.34 -18.02 -25.31
C THR A 123 14.20 -19.01 -25.09
N GLN A 124 14.01 -19.97 -26.00
CA GLN A 124 12.94 -20.96 -25.95
C GLN A 124 13.47 -22.36 -26.21
N ILE A 125 12.94 -23.33 -25.49
CA ILE A 125 13.17 -24.75 -25.67
C ILE A 125 11.83 -25.44 -25.43
N ASP A 126 11.37 -26.22 -26.41
CA ASP A 126 10.13 -26.99 -26.32
C ASP A 126 10.29 -28.39 -26.94
N PHE A 127 9.42 -29.33 -26.59
CA PHE A 127 9.54 -30.74 -26.94
C PHE A 127 8.30 -31.18 -27.68
N HIS A 128 8.50 -32.03 -28.69
CA HIS A 128 7.40 -32.67 -29.40
C HIS A 128 6.56 -33.50 -28.41
N SER A 129 5.24 -33.41 -28.52
CA SER A 129 4.30 -34.01 -27.56
C SER A 129 4.34 -35.55 -27.45
N THR A 130 4.81 -36.25 -28.47
CA THR A 130 4.83 -37.72 -28.51
C THR A 130 6.15 -38.34 -29.04
N ASN A 131 7.05 -37.58 -29.61
CA ASN A 131 8.33 -38.07 -30.13
C ASN A 131 9.51 -37.48 -29.37
N GLU A 132 10.11 -38.23 -28.47
CA GLU A 132 11.23 -37.84 -27.62
C GLU A 132 12.47 -37.36 -28.34
N ASN A 133 12.64 -37.69 -29.64
CA ASN A 133 13.80 -37.26 -30.40
C ASN A 133 13.65 -35.86 -31.01
N ILE A 134 12.42 -35.36 -31.08
CA ILE A 134 12.15 -34.04 -31.70
C ILE A 134 12.12 -32.94 -30.64
N ILE A 135 13.02 -31.99 -30.82
CA ILE A 135 13.15 -30.85 -29.92
C ILE A 135 13.18 -29.57 -30.73
N TYR A 136 12.53 -28.54 -30.26
CA TYR A 136 12.45 -27.23 -30.86
C TYR A 136 13.15 -26.22 -30.01
N THR A 137 13.91 -25.32 -30.62
CA THR A 137 14.49 -24.16 -29.93
C THR A 137 14.41 -22.91 -30.77
N ALA A 138 14.31 -21.80 -30.17
CA ALA A 138 14.31 -20.52 -30.82
C ALA A 138 15.48 -19.64 -30.35
N SER A 139 16.15 -19.03 -31.32
CA SER A 139 17.16 -18.03 -31.06
C SER A 139 16.69 -16.65 -31.51
N TYR A 140 17.21 -15.64 -30.82
CA TYR A 140 17.04 -14.24 -31.20
C TYR A 140 18.36 -13.63 -31.67
N GLU A 141 18.28 -13.02 -32.84
CA GLU A 141 19.29 -12.09 -33.41
C GLU A 141 18.55 -10.98 -34.17
N VAL A 142 19.14 -10.52 -35.27
CA VAL A 142 18.50 -9.61 -36.23
C VAL A 142 17.20 -10.20 -36.80
N ASP A 143 17.14 -11.52 -36.96
CA ASP A 143 15.93 -12.29 -37.31
C ASP A 143 15.73 -13.47 -36.37
N SER A 144 14.51 -13.66 -35.87
CA SER A 144 14.16 -14.83 -35.05
C SER A 144 14.20 -16.13 -35.83
N LYS A 145 14.94 -17.10 -35.34
CA LYS A 145 15.13 -18.40 -36.02
C LYS A 145 14.69 -19.56 -35.14
N ILE A 146 14.08 -20.57 -35.77
CA ILE A 146 13.66 -21.80 -35.10
C ILE A 146 14.53 -22.95 -35.63
N TYR A 147 15.12 -23.69 -34.70
CA TYR A 147 15.95 -24.86 -34.98
C TYR A 147 15.24 -26.12 -34.48
N ILE A 148 15.47 -27.24 -35.21
CA ILE A 148 14.83 -28.51 -34.93
C ILE A 148 15.89 -29.57 -34.75
N SER A 149 15.78 -30.34 -33.69
CA SER A 149 16.50 -31.60 -33.50
C SER A 149 15.59 -32.79 -33.84
N ASN A 150 16.16 -33.84 -34.39
CA ASN A 150 15.50 -35.13 -34.63
C ASN A 150 16.25 -36.30 -33.93
N ASP A 151 17.18 -35.96 -33.01
CA ASP A 151 18.10 -36.90 -32.38
C ASP A 151 18.27 -36.60 -30.87
N ALA A 152 17.18 -36.23 -30.21
CA ALA A 152 17.17 -35.86 -28.82
C ALA A 152 18.17 -34.73 -28.44
N GLY A 153 18.31 -33.77 -29.32
CA GLY A 153 19.13 -32.59 -29.11
C GLY A 153 20.63 -32.80 -29.25
N LEU A 154 21.08 -33.89 -29.87
CA LEU A 154 22.49 -34.07 -30.20
C LEU A 154 22.89 -33.10 -31.30
N THR A 155 22.02 -32.94 -32.31
CA THR A 155 22.23 -31.96 -33.38
C THR A 155 20.95 -31.20 -33.66
N PHE A 156 21.10 -29.97 -34.08
CA PHE A 156 20.01 -29.11 -34.54
C PHE A 156 20.26 -28.69 -35.98
N SER A 157 19.24 -28.79 -36.81
CA SER A 157 19.32 -28.47 -38.24
C SER A 157 18.19 -27.55 -38.66
N GLY A 158 18.47 -26.78 -39.70
CA GLY A 158 17.52 -25.90 -40.34
C GLY A 158 17.22 -24.65 -39.49
N SER A 159 17.24 -23.52 -40.10
CA SER A 159 16.68 -22.33 -39.53
C SER A 159 15.54 -21.90 -40.42
N ASN A 160 14.31 -22.07 -39.93
CA ASN A 160 13.19 -21.37 -40.51
C ASN A 160 13.10 -19.97 -39.90
N THR A 161 13.38 -18.98 -40.70
CA THR A 161 13.25 -17.58 -40.30
C THR A 161 11.78 -17.24 -40.25
N ILE A 162 11.29 -16.83 -39.09
CA ILE A 162 10.01 -16.17 -38.97
C ILE A 162 10.24 -14.72 -39.38
N SER A 163 9.56 -14.27 -40.41
CA SER A 163 9.76 -12.91 -40.95
C SER A 163 9.27 -11.83 -39.98
N GLY A 164 10.13 -10.88 -39.64
CA GLY A 164 9.90 -9.75 -38.77
C GLY A 164 11.07 -9.52 -37.81
N ASN A 165 11.28 -8.31 -37.38
CA ASN A 165 12.33 -7.94 -36.41
C ASN A 165 11.93 -8.23 -34.97
N SER A 166 11.13 -9.25 -34.68
CA SER A 166 10.63 -9.53 -33.35
C SER A 166 11.70 -10.13 -32.45
N SER A 167 12.05 -9.39 -31.41
CA SER A 167 13.01 -9.82 -30.39
C SER A 167 12.45 -10.85 -29.41
N ASN A 168 11.14 -11.02 -29.37
CA ASN A 168 10.48 -11.77 -28.28
C ASN A 168 9.53 -12.83 -28.84
N ILE A 169 10.09 -13.90 -29.47
CA ILE A 169 9.27 -15.02 -29.93
C ILE A 169 9.06 -16.05 -28.83
N LYS A 170 7.86 -16.63 -28.80
CA LYS A 170 7.48 -17.73 -27.91
C LYS A 170 7.03 -18.92 -28.73
N LEU A 171 7.50 -20.11 -28.33
CA LEU A 171 7.06 -21.39 -28.89
C LEU A 171 5.95 -21.98 -28.04
N SER A 172 5.03 -22.69 -28.68
CA SER A 172 4.05 -23.52 -27.99
C SER A 172 3.76 -24.75 -28.84
N VAL A 173 3.82 -25.93 -28.22
CA VAL A 173 3.36 -27.16 -28.76
C VAL A 173 2.05 -27.59 -28.14
N SER A 174 1.27 -28.44 -28.83
CA SER A 174 -0.01 -28.91 -28.28
C SER A 174 -0.16 -30.42 -28.55
N ALA A 175 -0.53 -31.16 -27.52
CA ALA A 175 -0.84 -32.59 -27.66
C ALA A 175 -2.10 -32.82 -28.49
N ALA A 176 -2.98 -31.85 -28.65
CA ALA A 176 -4.14 -31.90 -29.53
C ALA A 176 -3.77 -31.83 -31.02
N CYS A 177 -2.54 -31.45 -31.35
CA CYS A 177 -2.00 -31.48 -32.73
C CYS A 177 -0.52 -31.87 -32.67
N THR A 178 -0.21 -33.16 -32.75
CA THR A 178 1.13 -33.72 -32.45
C THR A 178 2.25 -33.16 -33.33
N ASP A 179 1.98 -32.87 -34.60
CA ASP A 179 2.98 -32.35 -35.55
C ASP A 179 2.92 -30.80 -35.66
N CYS A 180 2.13 -30.14 -34.77
CA CYS A 180 1.97 -28.69 -34.81
C CYS A 180 2.93 -27.99 -33.87
N ILE A 181 3.52 -26.91 -34.40
CA ILE A 181 4.21 -25.91 -33.61
C ILE A 181 3.56 -24.56 -33.87
N TYR A 182 3.39 -23.80 -32.81
CA TYR A 182 2.91 -22.44 -32.91
C TYR A 182 3.99 -21.48 -32.44
N VAL A 183 4.05 -20.31 -33.07
CA VAL A 183 4.97 -19.23 -32.73
C VAL A 183 4.15 -17.98 -32.54
N GLY A 184 4.28 -17.36 -31.36
CA GLY A 184 3.70 -16.06 -31.04
C GLY A 184 4.78 -15.00 -30.97
N SER A 185 4.53 -13.85 -31.59
CA SER A 185 5.38 -12.66 -31.52
C SER A 185 4.55 -11.39 -31.75
N SER A 186 5.13 -10.22 -31.52
CA SER A 186 4.49 -8.94 -31.86
C SER A 186 4.15 -8.80 -33.36
N ASP A 187 4.82 -9.56 -34.24
CA ASP A 187 4.62 -9.51 -35.70
C ASP A 187 3.55 -10.48 -36.17
N GLY A 188 3.07 -11.36 -35.30
CA GLY A 188 1.97 -12.27 -35.64
C GLY A 188 2.04 -13.62 -34.92
N ILE A 189 1.08 -14.46 -35.29
CA ILE A 189 0.94 -15.86 -34.88
C ILE A 189 1.17 -16.75 -36.09
N TRP A 190 2.15 -17.65 -36.00
CA TRP A 190 2.46 -18.62 -37.04
C TRP A 190 2.17 -20.03 -36.57
N LYS A 191 1.87 -20.90 -37.55
CA LYS A 191 1.65 -22.34 -37.32
C LYS A 191 2.45 -23.13 -38.32
N SER A 192 3.10 -24.17 -37.86
CA SER A 192 3.57 -25.29 -38.63
C SER A 192 2.68 -26.52 -38.36
N THR A 193 2.46 -27.38 -39.36
CA THR A 193 1.77 -28.66 -39.25
C THR A 193 2.66 -29.82 -39.77
N ASP A 194 3.96 -29.58 -39.88
CA ASP A 194 4.96 -30.49 -40.40
C ASP A 194 6.25 -30.52 -39.56
N ASN A 195 6.07 -30.48 -38.23
CA ASN A 195 7.16 -30.49 -37.27
C ASN A 195 8.14 -29.33 -37.42
N GLY A 196 7.62 -28.14 -37.82
CA GLY A 196 8.42 -26.93 -37.93
C GLY A 196 9.18 -26.77 -39.26
N GLN A 197 8.93 -27.62 -40.22
CA GLN A 197 9.61 -27.50 -41.55
C GLN A 197 9.12 -26.25 -42.31
N ASN A 198 7.83 -25.96 -42.21
CA ASN A 198 7.21 -24.80 -42.84
C ASN A 198 6.26 -24.09 -41.86
N PHE A 199 6.30 -22.76 -41.88
CA PHE A 199 5.42 -21.92 -41.06
C PHE A 199 4.49 -21.09 -41.96
N THR A 200 3.22 -21.02 -41.54
CA THR A 200 2.21 -20.18 -42.19
C THR A 200 1.73 -19.16 -41.16
N LEU A 201 1.70 -17.88 -41.54
CA LEU A 201 1.10 -16.82 -40.73
C LEU A 201 -0.41 -17.07 -40.61
N ILE A 202 -0.93 -17.15 -39.36
CA ILE A 202 -2.36 -17.28 -39.09
C ILE A 202 -3.00 -15.89 -39.05
N SER A 203 -2.44 -15.01 -38.21
CA SER A 203 -2.95 -13.67 -38.00
C SER A 203 -1.86 -12.75 -37.47
N ASN A 204 -2.11 -11.43 -37.53
CA ASN A 204 -1.35 -10.42 -36.79
C ASN A 204 -2.34 -9.65 -35.92
N PRO A 205 -2.46 -9.99 -34.66
CA PRO A 205 -3.43 -9.36 -33.77
C PRO A 205 -3.07 -7.91 -33.40
N GLY A 206 -1.86 -7.44 -33.73
CA GLY A 206 -1.39 -6.08 -33.41
C GLY A 206 -1.19 -5.85 -31.91
N ILE A 207 -0.96 -6.90 -31.16
CA ILE A 207 -0.76 -6.89 -29.71
C ILE A 207 0.73 -6.92 -29.44
N SER A 208 1.20 -6.06 -28.53
CA SER A 208 2.59 -6.11 -28.02
C SER A 208 2.83 -7.45 -27.32
N ASN A 209 4.07 -7.94 -27.32
CA ASN A 209 4.39 -9.21 -26.69
C ASN A 209 5.42 -9.02 -25.59
N TYR A 210 4.99 -9.07 -24.34
CA TYR A 210 5.87 -9.05 -23.17
C TYR A 210 6.36 -10.44 -22.75
N GLY A 211 5.87 -11.50 -23.35
CA GLY A 211 6.47 -12.78 -23.13
C GLY A 211 5.53 -13.96 -22.93
N ALA A 212 4.23 -13.82 -23.08
CA ALA A 212 3.28 -14.89 -22.86
C ALA A 212 2.59 -15.34 -24.15
N PHE A 213 2.73 -16.63 -24.47
CA PHE A 213 1.97 -17.28 -25.53
C PHE A 213 1.78 -18.75 -25.16
N ALA A 214 0.55 -19.23 -25.22
CA ALA A 214 0.22 -20.63 -24.99
C ALA A 214 -0.92 -21.08 -25.88
N VAL A 215 -0.80 -22.31 -26.42
CA VAL A 215 -1.87 -23.01 -27.13
C VAL A 215 -2.37 -24.13 -26.22
N SER A 216 -3.69 -24.31 -26.12
CA SER A 216 -4.26 -25.35 -25.29
C SER A 216 -3.77 -26.74 -25.77
N ASP A 217 -3.36 -27.55 -24.82
CA ASP A 217 -2.87 -28.91 -25.06
C ASP A 217 -3.98 -29.92 -25.34
N VAL A 218 -5.26 -29.52 -25.13
CA VAL A 218 -6.45 -30.39 -25.39
C VAL A 218 -7.32 -29.91 -26.55
N ASP A 219 -7.27 -28.62 -26.93
CA ASP A 219 -8.02 -28.08 -28.08
C ASP A 219 -7.31 -26.85 -28.64
N THR A 220 -6.69 -26.99 -29.80
CA THR A 220 -5.91 -25.92 -30.44
C THR A 220 -6.71 -24.70 -30.90
N ASN A 221 -8.05 -24.71 -30.79
CA ASN A 221 -8.85 -23.51 -31.01
C ASN A 221 -8.62 -22.46 -29.92
N TYR A 222 -8.25 -22.90 -28.72
CA TYR A 222 -8.00 -21.97 -27.59
C TYR A 222 -6.51 -21.63 -27.51
N MET A 223 -6.25 -20.32 -27.51
CA MET A 223 -4.91 -19.78 -27.37
C MET A 223 -4.94 -18.56 -26.45
N LEU A 224 -3.86 -18.33 -25.72
CA LEU A 224 -3.60 -17.10 -24.96
C LEU A 224 -2.37 -16.39 -25.54
N PHE A 225 -2.47 -15.07 -25.57
CA PHE A 225 -1.38 -14.16 -25.94
C PHE A 225 -1.38 -12.99 -24.95
N GLY A 226 -0.25 -12.73 -24.33
CA GLY A 226 -0.20 -11.76 -23.24
C GLY A 226 0.75 -10.59 -23.52
N ASP A 227 0.26 -9.39 -23.21
CA ASP A 227 1.05 -8.17 -23.07
C ASP A 227 0.81 -7.58 -21.70
N ILE A 228 0.25 -6.36 -21.59
CA ILE A 228 -0.24 -5.81 -20.30
C ILE A 228 -1.39 -6.68 -19.79
N ASP A 229 -2.30 -7.07 -20.67
CA ASP A 229 -3.43 -7.95 -20.39
C ASP A 229 -3.33 -9.25 -21.18
N THR A 230 -4.11 -10.25 -20.78
CA THR A 230 -4.24 -11.50 -21.54
C THR A 230 -5.28 -11.35 -22.64
N HIS A 231 -4.92 -11.76 -23.84
CA HIS A 231 -5.81 -11.84 -24.99
C HIS A 231 -6.07 -13.32 -25.34
N ARG A 232 -7.29 -13.64 -25.65
CA ARG A 232 -7.77 -15.01 -25.88
C ARG A 232 -8.29 -15.20 -27.30
N SER A 233 -7.91 -16.31 -27.92
CA SER A 233 -8.50 -16.82 -29.14
C SER A 233 -9.38 -18.05 -28.88
N THR A 234 -10.44 -18.21 -29.66
CA THR A 234 -11.34 -19.38 -29.69
C THR A 234 -11.49 -20.00 -31.06
N ASP A 235 -10.70 -19.53 -32.03
CA ASP A 235 -10.77 -19.85 -33.44
C ASP A 235 -9.40 -20.26 -34.04
N GLY A 236 -8.54 -20.81 -33.19
CA GLY A 236 -7.22 -21.31 -33.61
C GLY A 236 -6.21 -20.20 -33.92
N GLY A 237 -6.36 -19.06 -33.33
CA GLY A 237 -5.46 -17.92 -33.48
C GLY A 237 -5.82 -16.95 -34.60
N ALA A 238 -6.99 -17.14 -35.26
CA ALA A 238 -7.43 -16.22 -36.30
C ALA A 238 -7.83 -14.85 -35.75
N THR A 239 -8.46 -14.81 -34.57
CA THR A 239 -8.78 -13.57 -33.83
C THR A 239 -8.43 -13.69 -32.35
N PHE A 240 -8.10 -12.56 -31.75
CA PHE A 240 -7.84 -12.44 -30.32
C PHE A 240 -8.67 -11.31 -29.72
N ASN A 241 -9.26 -11.57 -28.55
CA ASN A 241 -10.00 -10.58 -27.78
C ASN A 241 -9.40 -10.47 -26.37
N GLN A 242 -9.37 -9.26 -25.82
CA GLN A 242 -8.94 -9.03 -24.45
C GLN A 242 -9.79 -9.86 -23.49
N ALA A 243 -9.15 -10.59 -22.59
CA ALA A 243 -9.77 -11.52 -21.65
C ALA A 243 -9.57 -11.14 -20.19
N THR A 244 -8.56 -10.30 -19.90
CA THR A 244 -8.30 -9.81 -18.55
C THR A 244 -8.25 -8.29 -18.53
N TYR A 245 -8.44 -7.71 -17.33
CA TYR A 245 -8.50 -6.28 -17.13
C TYR A 245 -7.82 -5.94 -15.80
N TRP A 246 -6.66 -5.32 -15.86
CA TRP A 246 -5.85 -4.99 -14.70
C TRP A 246 -6.33 -3.73 -13.96
N SER A 247 -6.99 -2.80 -14.65
CA SER A 247 -7.33 -1.49 -14.11
C SER A 247 -8.76 -1.40 -13.61
N THR A 248 -8.94 -0.90 -12.39
CA THR A 248 -10.25 -0.59 -11.77
C THR A 248 -11.07 0.43 -12.57
N GLY A 249 -10.41 1.28 -13.36
CA GLY A 249 -11.08 2.22 -14.26
C GLY A 249 -11.78 1.58 -15.47
N ASN A 250 -11.59 0.27 -15.70
CA ASN A 250 -12.24 -0.43 -16.79
C ASN A 250 -13.58 -1.02 -16.33
N ALA A 251 -14.67 -0.76 -17.08
CA ALA A 251 -16.01 -1.28 -16.77
C ALA A 251 -16.09 -2.83 -16.68
N ASN A 252 -15.11 -3.54 -17.25
CA ASN A 252 -15.03 -5.01 -17.19
C ASN A 252 -14.09 -5.52 -16.11
N TYR A 253 -13.50 -4.63 -15.32
CA TYR A 253 -12.63 -5.02 -14.20
C TYR A 253 -13.38 -5.90 -13.21
N ASN A 254 -12.82 -7.08 -12.97
CA ASN A 254 -13.29 -8.08 -11.99
C ASN A 254 -14.80 -8.39 -11.98
N THR A 255 -15.52 -8.13 -13.09
CA THR A 255 -16.97 -8.37 -13.15
C THR A 255 -17.34 -9.85 -13.11
N THR A 256 -16.47 -10.74 -13.60
CA THR A 256 -16.65 -12.20 -13.68
C THR A 256 -15.36 -12.98 -13.41
N GLY A 257 -14.49 -12.51 -12.49
CA GLY A 257 -13.18 -13.12 -12.25
C GLY A 257 -12.19 -12.85 -13.41
N THR A 258 -12.29 -11.70 -14.03
CA THR A 258 -11.46 -11.27 -15.17
C THR A 258 -10.27 -10.40 -14.76
N TYR A 259 -10.14 -10.09 -13.47
CA TYR A 259 -8.97 -9.39 -12.97
C TYR A 259 -7.74 -10.31 -12.99
N VAL A 260 -6.67 -9.82 -13.59
CA VAL A 260 -5.32 -10.39 -13.53
C VAL A 260 -4.36 -9.20 -13.50
N HIS A 261 -3.32 -9.26 -12.68
CA HIS A 261 -2.33 -8.18 -12.61
C HIS A 261 -1.70 -7.92 -13.97
N ALA A 262 -1.33 -6.67 -14.22
CA ALA A 262 -0.67 -6.26 -15.46
C ALA A 262 0.62 -7.03 -15.75
N ASP A 263 1.11 -6.90 -16.96
CA ASP A 263 2.39 -7.42 -17.45
C ASP A 263 2.53 -8.94 -17.38
N ILE A 264 1.88 -9.57 -18.35
CA ILE A 264 1.87 -11.02 -18.49
C ILE A 264 3.23 -11.53 -18.97
N ARG A 265 3.99 -12.17 -18.09
CA ARG A 265 5.37 -12.60 -18.33
C ARG A 265 5.50 -14.01 -18.88
N GLY A 266 4.52 -14.86 -18.66
CA GLY A 266 4.51 -16.24 -19.17
C GLY A 266 3.14 -16.86 -19.18
N ALA A 267 2.92 -17.78 -20.12
CA ALA A 267 1.72 -18.60 -20.20
C ALA A 267 2.07 -20.04 -20.55
N ARG A 268 1.29 -20.99 -20.04
CA ARG A 268 1.39 -22.43 -20.33
C ARG A 268 0.02 -23.07 -20.29
N SER A 269 -0.20 -24.09 -21.12
CA SER A 269 -1.34 -24.98 -21.02
C SER A 269 -0.92 -26.36 -20.56
N GLU A 270 -1.63 -26.94 -19.61
CA GLU A 270 -1.38 -28.27 -19.10
C GLU A 270 -2.70 -28.93 -18.65
N ASN A 271 -3.04 -30.08 -19.27
CA ASN A 271 -4.28 -30.80 -19.00
C ASN A 271 -5.56 -29.95 -19.17
N GLY A 272 -5.58 -29.07 -20.15
CA GLY A 272 -6.69 -28.15 -20.43
C GLY A 272 -6.76 -26.94 -19.51
N VAL A 273 -5.80 -26.78 -18.59
CA VAL A 273 -5.71 -25.63 -17.69
C VAL A 273 -4.68 -24.65 -18.24
N PHE A 274 -5.07 -23.40 -18.36
CA PHE A 274 -4.12 -22.34 -18.63
C PHE A 274 -3.54 -21.78 -17.33
N TRP A 275 -2.23 -21.63 -17.30
CA TRP A 275 -1.47 -20.99 -16.25
C TRP A 275 -0.83 -19.73 -16.79
N VAL A 276 -0.89 -18.66 -16.03
CA VAL A 276 -0.29 -17.37 -16.39
C VAL A 276 0.44 -16.83 -15.17
N ASN A 277 1.65 -16.33 -15.40
CA ASN A 277 2.39 -15.56 -14.41
C ASN A 277 2.51 -14.10 -14.86
N THR A 278 2.35 -13.21 -13.92
CA THR A 278 2.35 -11.76 -14.07
C THR A 278 3.42 -11.15 -13.20
N ASP A 279 3.55 -9.84 -13.20
CA ASP A 279 4.44 -9.15 -12.27
C ASP A 279 3.93 -9.17 -10.81
N GLY A 280 2.65 -9.46 -10.59
CA GLY A 280 2.05 -9.48 -9.25
C GLY A 280 1.85 -10.87 -8.65
N PHE A 281 1.44 -11.86 -9.44
CA PHE A 281 1.09 -13.18 -8.94
C PHE A 281 0.98 -14.25 -10.04
N LEU A 282 0.82 -15.50 -9.60
CA LEU A 282 0.46 -16.63 -10.45
C LEU A 282 -1.06 -16.78 -10.49
N CYS A 283 -1.62 -17.09 -11.66
CA CYS A 283 -3.03 -17.41 -11.82
C CYS A 283 -3.28 -18.57 -12.76
N LYS A 284 -4.46 -19.18 -12.67
CA LYS A 284 -4.90 -20.22 -13.60
C LYS A 284 -6.34 -20.00 -14.05
N SER A 285 -6.65 -20.52 -15.25
CA SER A 285 -8.00 -20.62 -15.79
C SER A 285 -8.36 -22.07 -16.08
N LEU A 286 -9.54 -22.49 -15.62
CA LEU A 286 -10.12 -23.81 -15.86
C LEU A 286 -11.12 -23.82 -17.03
N ASP A 287 -11.44 -22.67 -17.59
CA ASP A 287 -12.47 -22.42 -18.60
C ASP A 287 -11.93 -21.77 -19.86
N ASN A 288 -10.69 -22.13 -20.21
CA ASN A 288 -9.99 -21.63 -21.39
C ASN A 288 -9.80 -20.11 -21.42
N GLY A 289 -9.50 -19.48 -20.29
CA GLY A 289 -9.16 -18.06 -20.20
C GLY A 289 -10.38 -17.14 -20.09
N VAL A 290 -11.54 -17.62 -19.64
CA VAL A 290 -12.74 -16.80 -19.41
C VAL A 290 -12.72 -16.21 -18.01
N SER A 291 -12.38 -17.03 -16.99
CA SER A 291 -12.23 -16.59 -15.61
C SER A 291 -10.92 -17.10 -15.00
N TRP A 292 -10.44 -16.44 -13.97
CA TRP A 292 -9.13 -16.67 -13.39
C TRP A 292 -9.20 -16.86 -11.87
N GLU A 293 -8.47 -17.84 -11.39
CA GLU A 293 -8.18 -18.09 -9.98
C GLU A 293 -6.78 -17.58 -9.67
N ILE A 294 -6.68 -16.67 -8.73
CA ILE A 294 -5.44 -16.01 -8.31
C ILE A 294 -4.82 -16.77 -7.16
N TYR A 295 -3.49 -16.92 -7.17
CA TYR A 295 -2.72 -17.48 -6.08
C TYR A 295 -2.03 -16.35 -5.31
N GLU A 296 -2.61 -15.98 -4.19
CA GLU A 296 -2.12 -14.94 -3.28
C GLU A 296 -1.17 -15.51 -2.19
N GLY A 297 -0.65 -14.62 -1.34
CA GLY A 297 0.18 -15.00 -0.19
C GLY A 297 1.66 -15.18 -0.50
N GLN A 298 2.10 -14.82 -1.70
CA GLN A 298 3.51 -14.69 -2.05
C GLN A 298 4.04 -13.36 -1.52
N SER A 299 5.09 -13.37 -0.69
CA SER A 299 5.78 -12.15 -0.27
C SER A 299 6.73 -11.71 -1.39
N ILE A 300 6.19 -11.01 -2.41
CA ILE A 300 6.94 -10.59 -3.59
C ILE A 300 6.81 -9.09 -3.90
N ARG A 301 6.18 -8.32 -3.01
CA ARG A 301 5.96 -6.89 -3.24
C ARG A 301 7.27 -6.13 -3.28
N GLU A 302 7.45 -5.31 -4.31
CA GLU A 302 8.61 -4.46 -4.55
C GLU A 302 8.31 -3.06 -4.02
N ASN A 303 8.78 -2.76 -2.80
CA ASN A 303 8.55 -1.45 -2.19
C ASN A 303 9.70 -0.51 -2.50
N TYR A 304 9.38 0.70 -2.97
CA TYR A 304 10.34 1.79 -3.12
C TYR A 304 10.59 2.47 -1.78
N CYS A 305 9.52 2.85 -1.09
CA CYS A 305 9.58 3.66 0.11
C CYS A 305 8.55 3.22 1.15
N LEU A 306 8.71 3.73 2.35
CA LEU A 306 7.75 3.59 3.45
C LEU A 306 7.68 4.88 4.28
N GLY A 307 6.57 5.09 4.97
CA GLY A 307 6.42 6.12 5.98
C GLY A 307 5.77 5.53 7.22
N LEU A 308 6.36 5.75 8.38
CA LEU A 308 5.89 5.22 9.65
C LEU A 308 5.06 6.25 10.41
N SER A 309 4.00 5.78 11.06
CA SER A 309 3.41 6.56 12.14
C SER A 309 4.29 6.47 13.39
N GLN A 310 4.59 7.64 13.98
CA GLN A 310 5.28 7.69 15.27
C GLN A 310 4.31 7.53 16.45
N SER A 311 2.99 7.69 16.20
CA SER A 311 1.94 7.60 17.23
C SER A 311 1.09 6.33 17.16
N ASN A 312 1.31 5.47 16.16
CA ASN A 312 0.57 4.20 16.04
C ASN A 312 1.41 3.14 15.33
N HIS A 313 1.87 2.15 16.09
CA HIS A 313 2.73 1.07 15.59
C HIS A 313 2.11 0.30 14.40
N GLU A 314 0.81 0.19 14.33
CA GLU A 314 0.12 -0.56 13.27
C GLU A 314 -0.05 0.23 11.96
N ARG A 315 0.25 1.53 11.94
CA ARG A 315 0.10 2.37 10.75
C ARG A 315 1.41 2.50 9.98
N THR A 316 1.34 2.21 8.70
CA THR A 316 2.44 2.41 7.74
C THR A 316 1.85 2.75 6.38
N ILE A 317 2.43 3.72 5.69
CA ILE A 317 2.18 3.97 4.28
C ILE A 317 3.38 3.47 3.47
N SER A 318 3.16 2.83 2.34
CA SER A 318 4.27 2.31 1.52
C SER A 318 3.95 2.41 0.05
N GLY A 319 4.91 2.91 -0.71
CA GLY A 319 4.88 2.97 -2.16
C GLY A 319 5.55 1.75 -2.79
N SER A 320 4.94 1.21 -3.84
CA SER A 320 5.40 -0.01 -4.51
C SER A 320 5.35 0.12 -6.01
N GLN A 321 6.28 -0.53 -6.69
CA GLN A 321 6.27 -0.60 -8.15
C GLN A 321 4.99 -1.28 -8.65
N ASP A 322 4.34 -0.69 -9.65
CA ASP A 322 3.14 -1.17 -10.35
C ASP A 322 1.94 -1.51 -9.43
N ASN A 323 2.09 -1.37 -8.10
CA ASN A 323 1.10 -1.72 -7.10
C ASN A 323 0.67 -0.54 -6.22
N GLY A 324 1.01 0.66 -6.65
CA GLY A 324 0.58 1.89 -6.03
C GLY A 324 1.08 2.12 -4.62
N THR A 325 0.43 3.06 -3.94
CA THR A 325 0.64 3.37 -2.53
C THR A 325 -0.43 2.69 -1.69
N SER A 326 -0.02 2.00 -0.63
CA SER A 326 -0.92 1.30 0.28
C SER A 326 -0.71 1.74 1.71
N ILE A 327 -1.78 1.75 2.48
CA ILE A 327 -1.78 2.05 3.92
C ILE A 327 -2.07 0.77 4.69
N LYS A 328 -1.15 0.39 5.58
CA LYS A 328 -1.37 -0.68 6.57
C LYS A 328 -2.24 -0.14 7.70
N THR A 329 -3.29 -0.86 8.03
CA THR A 329 -4.10 -0.66 9.22
C THR A 329 -3.88 -1.83 10.19
N GLU A 330 -4.48 -1.79 11.38
CA GLU A 330 -4.36 -2.86 12.37
C GLU A 330 -4.69 -4.25 11.79
N ASN A 331 -5.72 -4.36 10.95
CA ASN A 331 -6.22 -5.64 10.47
C ASN A 331 -6.25 -5.82 8.95
N SER A 332 -5.85 -4.81 8.18
CA SER A 332 -5.98 -4.82 6.71
C SER A 332 -4.99 -3.88 6.02
N TRP A 333 -5.06 -3.87 4.71
CA TRP A 333 -4.41 -2.90 3.85
C TRP A 333 -5.46 -2.13 3.05
N ILE A 334 -5.24 -0.85 2.87
CA ILE A 334 -6.05 0.03 2.02
C ILE A 334 -5.19 0.40 0.81
N GLU A 335 -5.71 0.23 -0.38
CA GLU A 335 -5.13 0.83 -1.58
C GLU A 335 -5.44 2.31 -1.56
N PHE A 336 -4.41 3.12 -1.37
CA PHE A 336 -4.55 4.57 -1.27
C PHE A 336 -4.57 5.25 -2.64
N TYR A 337 -3.66 4.83 -3.51
CA TYR A 337 -3.57 5.34 -4.87
C TYR A 337 -2.80 4.35 -5.75
N GLY A 338 -3.23 4.18 -7.02
CA GLY A 338 -2.54 3.34 -8.00
C GLY A 338 -1.25 3.93 -8.56
N ALA A 339 -0.82 3.50 -9.73
CA ALA A 339 0.44 3.82 -10.41
C ALA A 339 1.67 3.19 -9.70
N ASP A 340 2.89 3.72 -9.90
CA ASP A 340 4.04 3.38 -9.07
C ASP A 340 4.00 4.24 -7.80
N GLY A 341 3.74 3.60 -6.67
CA GLY A 341 3.78 4.29 -5.38
C GLY A 341 5.22 4.62 -4.99
N MET A 342 5.41 5.83 -4.49
CA MET A 342 6.73 6.37 -4.12
C MET A 342 6.73 6.78 -2.64
N GLU A 343 7.37 7.89 -2.31
CA GLU A 343 7.53 8.43 -0.98
C GLU A 343 6.20 8.60 -0.24
N GLY A 344 6.21 8.37 1.07
CA GLY A 344 5.06 8.58 1.91
C GLY A 344 5.43 9.05 3.31
N ILE A 345 4.61 9.91 3.91
CA ILE A 345 4.77 10.37 5.29
C ILE A 345 3.45 10.28 6.04
N ILE A 346 3.54 10.03 7.34
CA ILE A 346 2.41 10.05 8.27
C ILE A 346 2.68 11.16 9.29
N HIS A 347 1.66 11.98 9.58
CA HIS A 347 1.78 13.02 10.60
C HIS A 347 2.12 12.38 11.96
N PRO A 348 3.19 12.81 12.64
CA PRO A 348 3.71 12.08 13.79
C PRO A 348 2.72 11.89 14.95
N LEU A 349 1.80 12.82 15.18
CA LEU A 349 0.81 12.75 16.28
C LEU A 349 -0.57 12.29 15.79
N ASN A 350 -0.95 12.53 14.55
CA ASN A 350 -2.25 12.15 14.00
C ASN A 350 -2.09 11.17 12.84
N ASP A 351 -2.25 9.88 13.12
CA ASP A 351 -2.03 8.79 12.17
C ASP A 351 -3.09 8.66 11.07
N ASP A 352 -4.15 9.46 11.08
CA ASP A 352 -5.10 9.57 9.97
C ASP A 352 -4.67 10.59 8.90
N TRP A 353 -3.69 11.46 9.22
CA TRP A 353 -3.13 12.42 8.28
C TRP A 353 -1.89 11.87 7.60
N MET A 354 -2.02 11.61 6.31
CA MET A 354 -0.95 11.00 5.51
C MET A 354 -0.81 11.65 4.16
N ILE A 355 0.40 11.59 3.63
CA ILE A 355 0.71 11.95 2.25
C ILE A 355 1.41 10.77 1.63
N GLY A 356 0.92 10.31 0.48
CA GLY A 356 1.61 9.36 -0.38
C GLY A 356 1.89 9.99 -1.74
N SER A 357 2.91 9.53 -2.41
CA SER A 357 3.27 10.03 -3.73
C SER A 357 3.32 8.91 -4.78
N PHE A 358 3.35 9.31 -6.03
CA PHE A 358 3.59 8.47 -7.20
C PHE A 358 4.71 9.10 -8.04
N GLN A 359 5.09 8.47 -9.16
CA GLN A 359 6.23 8.87 -9.98
C GLN A 359 6.27 10.39 -10.21
N PHE A 360 7.48 10.95 -10.24
CA PHE A 360 7.76 12.38 -10.41
C PHE A 360 7.17 13.26 -9.30
N GLY A 361 6.94 12.64 -8.14
CA GLY A 361 6.51 13.31 -6.92
C GLY A 361 5.06 13.82 -6.95
N GLY A 362 4.19 13.22 -7.77
CA GLY A 362 2.77 13.50 -7.70
C GLY A 362 2.22 13.11 -6.33
N LYS A 363 1.74 14.08 -5.53
CA LYS A 363 1.37 13.88 -4.12
C LYS A 363 -0.13 13.85 -3.91
N ARG A 364 -0.56 12.94 -3.04
CA ARG A 364 -1.93 12.82 -2.56
C ARG A 364 -1.95 12.85 -1.05
N ARG A 365 -2.92 13.54 -0.48
CA ARG A 365 -3.13 13.65 0.97
C ARG A 365 -4.46 13.03 1.36
N THR A 366 -4.46 12.37 2.51
CA THR A 366 -5.66 12.02 3.28
C THR A 366 -5.60 12.66 4.67
N LYS A 367 -6.77 12.89 5.27
CA LYS A 367 -6.93 13.31 6.67
C LYS A 367 -7.88 12.41 7.46
N ASP A 368 -8.28 11.29 6.85
CA ASP A 368 -9.27 10.33 7.39
C ASP A 368 -8.78 8.87 7.26
N GLY A 369 -7.47 8.66 7.37
CA GLY A 369 -6.87 7.32 7.35
C GLY A 369 -6.91 6.62 6.00
N GLY A 370 -7.09 7.35 4.89
CA GLY A 370 -7.10 6.82 3.53
C GLY A 370 -8.50 6.60 2.94
N LEU A 371 -9.56 6.99 3.63
CA LEU A 371 -10.94 6.87 3.11
C LEU A 371 -11.19 7.84 1.97
N THR A 372 -10.66 9.06 2.08
CA THR A 372 -10.66 10.06 0.99
C THR A 372 -9.25 10.55 0.70
N GLN A 373 -9.02 11.05 -0.50
CA GLN A 373 -7.70 11.57 -0.88
C GLN A 373 -7.82 12.67 -1.94
N GLY A 374 -6.90 13.62 -1.91
CA GLY A 374 -6.83 14.73 -2.85
C GLY A 374 -5.42 15.08 -3.29
N GLY A 375 -5.28 15.60 -4.52
CA GLY A 375 -3.99 16.08 -5.03
C GLY A 375 -3.55 17.37 -4.33
N ILE A 376 -2.26 17.44 -3.96
CA ILE A 376 -1.71 18.57 -3.20
C ILE A 376 -0.40 19.13 -3.76
N ASN A 377 -0.04 18.89 -5.00
CA ASN A 377 1.22 19.37 -5.56
C ASN A 377 1.29 20.91 -5.61
N PRO A 378 2.49 21.49 -5.37
CA PRO A 378 2.75 22.86 -5.80
C PRO A 378 2.49 23.03 -7.30
N SER A 379 2.11 24.22 -7.73
CA SER A 379 1.86 24.49 -9.15
C SER A 379 3.11 24.31 -10.00
N GLY A 380 3.04 23.49 -11.04
CA GLY A 380 4.17 23.22 -11.96
C GLY A 380 5.22 22.24 -11.42
N PHE A 381 4.97 21.58 -10.30
CA PHE A 381 5.88 20.60 -9.69
C PHE A 381 6.18 19.42 -10.63
N ASP A 382 7.47 19.12 -10.85
CA ASP A 382 7.97 18.00 -11.66
C ASP A 382 9.25 17.43 -11.01
N GLY A 383 9.08 16.58 -10.02
CA GLY A 383 10.17 16.05 -9.19
C GLY A 383 10.97 14.93 -9.87
N ASP A 384 11.91 14.36 -9.12
CA ASP A 384 12.62 13.15 -9.52
C ASP A 384 11.67 11.94 -9.53
N TRP A 385 12.13 10.81 -10.04
CA TRP A 385 11.36 9.54 -10.02
C TRP A 385 10.79 9.26 -8.62
N ILE A 386 11.63 9.31 -7.59
CA ILE A 386 11.25 9.40 -6.18
C ILE A 386 11.59 10.81 -5.72
N ALA A 387 10.59 11.66 -5.53
CA ALA A 387 10.79 13.03 -5.10
C ALA A 387 10.57 13.15 -3.59
N PRO A 388 11.51 13.73 -2.83
CA PRO A 388 11.39 13.81 -1.38
C PRO A 388 10.15 14.60 -0.93
N VAL A 389 9.47 14.05 0.09
CA VAL A 389 8.50 14.77 0.90
C VAL A 389 8.82 14.52 2.38
N LEU A 390 8.97 15.58 3.16
CA LEU A 390 9.40 15.51 4.56
C LEU A 390 8.49 16.37 5.42
N TYR A 391 8.27 16.01 6.68
CA TYR A 391 7.69 16.93 7.67
C TYR A 391 8.80 17.61 8.47
N ASP A 392 8.50 18.82 8.97
CA ASP A 392 9.38 19.55 9.88
C ASP A 392 9.29 18.91 11.28
N PRO A 393 10.38 18.39 11.84
CA PRO A 393 10.35 17.75 13.16
C PRO A 393 9.94 18.68 14.30
N ASN A 394 10.03 19.99 14.12
CA ASN A 394 9.69 21.00 15.11
C ASN A 394 8.39 21.75 14.81
N ASN A 395 7.77 21.48 13.66
CA ASN A 395 6.45 21.96 13.29
C ASN A 395 5.75 20.91 12.38
N GLN A 396 5.11 19.94 12.98
CA GLN A 396 4.60 18.77 12.24
C GLN A 396 3.47 19.07 11.25
N MET A 397 2.87 20.27 11.31
CA MET A 397 1.99 20.80 10.26
C MET A 397 2.76 21.29 9.03
N LYS A 398 4.07 21.58 9.20
CA LYS A 398 4.91 22.03 8.11
C LYS A 398 5.55 20.84 7.40
N ILE A 399 5.38 20.83 6.09
CA ILE A 399 5.98 19.82 5.20
C ILE A 399 6.79 20.51 4.10
N PHE A 400 7.74 19.75 3.54
CA PHE A 400 8.56 20.17 2.41
C PHE A 400 8.34 19.22 1.24
N ALA A 401 8.35 19.77 0.03
CA ALA A 401 8.36 19.05 -1.24
C ALA A 401 9.44 19.62 -2.13
N MET A 402 10.10 18.78 -2.94
CA MET A 402 11.30 19.17 -3.67
C MET A 402 11.30 18.63 -5.09
N ASP A 403 11.55 19.51 -6.04
CA ASP A 403 11.96 19.22 -7.42
C ASP A 403 13.31 19.89 -7.69
N ASP A 404 13.46 20.76 -8.67
CA ASP A 404 14.64 21.64 -8.81
C ASP A 404 14.56 22.87 -7.89
N MET A 405 13.45 23.01 -7.18
CA MET A 405 13.12 24.02 -6.18
C MET A 405 12.70 23.33 -4.86
N VAL A 406 12.83 24.03 -3.73
CA VAL A 406 12.28 23.58 -2.46
C VAL A 406 11.04 24.38 -2.12
N TYR A 407 9.97 23.67 -1.81
CA TYR A 407 8.68 24.23 -1.40
C TYR A 407 8.39 23.86 0.04
N SER A 408 7.68 24.72 0.76
CA SER A 408 7.10 24.38 2.06
C SER A 408 5.61 24.70 2.11
N SER A 409 4.91 23.92 2.91
CA SER A 409 3.52 24.14 3.29
C SER A 409 3.44 24.16 4.81
N ASP A 410 2.73 25.12 5.41
CA ASP A 410 2.51 25.19 6.86
C ASP A 410 1.15 24.62 7.29
N ASP A 411 0.39 24.03 6.36
CA ASP A 411 -0.96 23.51 6.53
C ASP A 411 -1.12 22.06 5.99
N PHE A 412 -0.02 21.29 6.08
CA PHE A 412 0.05 19.91 5.65
C PHE A 412 -0.34 19.71 4.16
N GLY A 413 0.08 20.64 3.28
CA GLY A 413 -0.04 20.56 1.84
C GLY A 413 -1.27 21.23 1.23
N SER A 414 -2.04 22.03 1.99
CA SER A 414 -3.16 22.77 1.41
C SER A 414 -2.67 23.98 0.60
N THR A 415 -1.66 24.68 1.10
CA THR A 415 -1.01 25.80 0.40
C THR A 415 0.50 25.63 0.37
N TRP A 416 1.15 26.18 -0.66
CA TRP A 416 2.59 26.03 -0.86
C TRP A 416 3.30 27.37 -1.06
N THR A 417 4.48 27.49 -0.50
CA THR A 417 5.39 28.62 -0.64
C THR A 417 6.71 28.14 -1.25
N GLU A 418 7.16 28.77 -2.33
CA GLU A 418 8.51 28.57 -2.88
C GLU A 418 9.53 29.18 -1.91
N LEU A 419 10.57 28.42 -1.58
CA LEU A 419 11.65 28.87 -0.71
C LEU A 419 12.89 29.24 -1.54
N GLY A 420 13.72 28.28 -1.94
CA GLY A 420 14.92 28.47 -2.70
C GLY A 420 15.31 27.24 -3.51
N ALA A 421 16.10 27.47 -4.56
CA ALA A 421 16.67 26.39 -5.36
C ALA A 421 18.07 26.06 -4.85
N PRO A 422 18.47 24.78 -4.76
CA PRO A 422 19.87 24.37 -4.66
C PRO A 422 20.69 24.90 -5.85
N ASN A 423 22.00 25.04 -5.67
CA ASN A 423 22.88 25.57 -6.74
C ASN A 423 23.27 24.50 -7.77
N PHE A 424 22.97 23.22 -7.53
CA PHE A 424 23.19 22.16 -8.51
C PHE A 424 22.06 22.15 -9.56
N SER A 425 22.29 21.52 -10.69
CA SER A 425 21.29 21.36 -11.75
C SER A 425 20.51 20.05 -11.61
N GLY A 426 19.23 20.06 -11.96
CA GLY A 426 18.34 18.91 -11.89
C GLY A 426 17.65 18.78 -10.54
N ASN A 427 16.74 17.83 -10.44
CA ASN A 427 15.88 17.66 -9.29
C ASN A 427 16.65 17.20 -8.03
N VAL A 428 16.10 17.54 -6.88
CA VAL A 428 16.50 16.97 -5.59
C VAL A 428 16.02 15.52 -5.57
N SER A 429 16.94 14.58 -5.30
CA SER A 429 16.65 13.15 -5.20
C SER A 429 16.64 12.63 -3.76
N ASN A 430 17.37 13.30 -2.85
CA ASN A 430 17.37 12.95 -1.43
C ASN A 430 17.44 14.22 -0.57
N ALA A 431 16.79 14.19 0.58
CA ALA A 431 16.79 15.29 1.51
C ALA A 431 16.64 14.81 2.96
N ALA A 432 17.22 15.54 3.90
CA ALA A 432 17.05 15.32 5.32
C ALA A 432 16.98 16.65 6.08
N ILE A 433 16.30 16.64 7.24
CA ILE A 433 16.14 17.80 8.14
C ILE A 433 16.68 17.42 9.50
N ALA A 434 17.46 18.31 10.10
CA ALA A 434 17.98 18.11 11.45
C ALA A 434 16.87 18.20 12.51
N GLU A 435 16.79 17.21 13.42
CA GLU A 435 15.69 17.13 14.38
C GLU A 435 15.70 18.22 15.45
N ASN A 436 16.87 18.75 15.81
CA ASN A 436 16.97 19.78 16.84
C ASN A 436 16.82 21.19 16.26
N ASN A 437 17.06 21.36 14.97
CA ASN A 437 16.97 22.66 14.30
C ASN A 437 16.53 22.50 12.85
N SER A 438 15.24 22.55 12.60
CA SER A 438 14.65 22.40 11.27
C SER A 438 15.02 23.50 10.24
N ASN A 439 15.77 24.53 10.64
CA ASN A 439 16.41 25.43 9.68
C ASN A 439 17.61 24.78 8.95
N ILE A 440 18.10 23.63 9.47
CA ILE A 440 19.22 22.92 8.88
C ILE A 440 18.66 21.78 8.02
N LEU A 441 18.79 21.92 6.70
CA LEU A 441 18.41 20.91 5.70
C LEU A 441 19.65 20.51 4.89
N ALA A 442 19.78 19.24 4.57
CA ALA A 442 20.69 18.74 3.55
C ALA A 442 19.88 18.22 2.36
N VAL A 443 20.27 18.61 1.15
CA VAL A 443 19.64 18.18 -0.09
C VAL A 443 20.69 17.68 -1.07
N SER A 444 20.36 16.67 -1.85
CA SER A 444 21.26 16.16 -2.88
C SER A 444 20.52 15.85 -4.19
N ASN A 445 21.28 15.91 -5.26
CA ASN A 445 20.98 15.16 -6.46
C ASN A 445 21.90 13.93 -6.53
N TYR A 446 21.99 13.30 -7.69
CA TYR A 446 22.82 12.10 -7.90
C TYR A 446 24.31 12.29 -7.56
N GLN A 447 24.86 13.50 -7.53
CA GLN A 447 26.32 13.71 -7.36
C GLN A 447 26.70 14.91 -6.50
N ALA A 448 25.79 15.82 -6.25
CA ALA A 448 25.99 17.01 -5.45
C ALA A 448 25.24 16.88 -4.13
N ILE A 449 25.76 17.51 -3.10
CA ILE A 449 25.08 17.67 -1.80
C ILE A 449 25.30 19.09 -1.30
N GLU A 450 24.22 19.74 -0.91
CA GLU A 450 24.21 21.09 -0.39
C GLU A 450 23.44 21.18 0.92
N LYS A 451 23.74 22.18 1.71
CA LYS A 451 23.11 22.42 3.00
C LYS A 451 22.51 23.82 3.05
N SER A 452 21.32 23.93 3.59
CA SER A 452 20.69 25.16 4.07
C SER A 452 20.84 25.26 5.58
N ILE A 453 20.90 26.49 6.10
CA ILE A 453 20.84 26.80 7.53
C ILE A 453 19.77 27.85 7.84
N ASP A 454 18.95 28.18 6.87
CA ASP A 454 17.90 29.19 6.94
C ASP A 454 16.52 28.66 6.52
N GLY A 455 16.30 27.32 6.66
CA GLY A 455 15.02 26.70 6.40
C GLY A 455 14.72 26.45 4.93
N GLY A 456 15.76 26.41 4.06
CA GLY A 456 15.62 26.09 2.64
C GLY A 456 15.64 27.30 1.71
N TYR A 457 15.93 28.50 2.21
CA TYR A 457 16.00 29.69 1.35
C TYR A 457 17.33 29.81 0.61
N THR A 458 18.46 29.45 1.25
CA THR A 458 19.79 29.49 0.61
C THR A 458 20.57 28.21 0.87
N TYR A 459 21.45 27.86 -0.05
CA TYR A 459 22.19 26.60 -0.03
C TYR A 459 23.70 26.82 -0.19
N THR A 460 24.48 25.97 0.46
CA THR A 460 25.94 25.96 0.41
C THR A 460 26.42 24.55 0.07
N ASP A 461 27.33 24.45 -0.90
CA ASP A 461 27.98 23.18 -1.26
C ASP A 461 28.78 22.64 -0.06
N ILE A 462 28.46 21.41 0.34
CA ILE A 462 29.15 20.65 1.39
C ILE A 462 29.80 19.37 0.88
N LYS A 463 29.89 19.19 -0.44
CA LYS A 463 30.43 17.99 -1.06
C LYS A 463 31.87 17.71 -0.65
N GLY A 464 32.69 18.74 -0.62
CA GLY A 464 34.11 18.62 -0.19
C GLY A 464 34.87 17.47 -0.88
N SER A 465 35.32 16.48 -0.09
CA SER A 465 36.05 15.30 -0.54
C SER A 465 35.18 14.10 -0.95
N LEU A 466 33.86 14.23 -0.91
CA LEU A 466 32.94 13.15 -1.32
C LEU A 466 33.14 12.75 -2.79
N PRO A 467 32.97 11.46 -3.13
CA PRO A 467 33.13 10.98 -4.51
C PRO A 467 32.03 11.49 -5.45
N ASN A 468 32.35 11.58 -6.75
CA ASN A 468 31.39 11.84 -7.82
C ASN A 468 30.64 10.56 -8.17
N GLN A 469 29.74 10.12 -7.31
CA GLN A 469 28.97 8.89 -7.45
C GLN A 469 27.53 9.13 -7.06
N PHE A 470 26.69 8.12 -7.25
CA PHE A 470 25.25 8.19 -6.99
C PHE A 470 24.99 8.19 -5.48
N ILE A 471 24.57 9.34 -4.92
CA ILE A 471 24.10 9.48 -3.54
C ILE A 471 22.72 8.84 -3.46
N THR A 472 22.54 7.97 -2.49
CA THR A 472 21.29 7.22 -2.29
C THR A 472 20.49 7.69 -1.09
N ASP A 473 21.14 8.21 -0.05
CA ASP A 473 20.44 8.69 1.13
C ASP A 473 21.32 9.61 1.99
N ILE A 474 20.67 10.42 2.84
CA ILE A 474 21.25 11.36 3.79
C ILE A 474 20.52 11.22 5.12
N ALA A 475 21.23 11.06 6.23
CA ALA A 475 20.66 11.10 7.58
C ALA A 475 21.42 12.03 8.50
N PHE A 476 20.68 12.84 9.27
CA PHE A 476 21.22 13.55 10.44
C PHE A 476 21.19 12.63 11.67
N ASP A 477 22.15 12.85 12.58
CA ASP A 477 22.03 12.32 13.93
C ASP A 477 20.88 13.01 14.67
N PRO A 478 19.91 12.26 15.22
CA PRO A 478 18.76 12.86 15.93
C PRO A 478 19.14 13.73 17.12
N ASN A 479 20.34 13.55 17.69
CA ASN A 479 20.82 14.25 18.88
C ASN A 479 21.90 15.30 18.60
N ASP A 480 22.53 15.29 17.42
CA ASP A 480 23.61 16.23 17.05
C ASP A 480 23.53 16.67 15.57
N ASP A 481 23.00 17.86 15.34
CA ASP A 481 22.86 18.47 14.00
C ASP A 481 24.21 18.67 13.25
N ASN A 482 25.37 18.45 13.92
CA ASN A 482 26.67 18.48 13.24
C ASN A 482 27.03 17.17 12.54
N VAL A 483 26.35 16.09 12.89
CA VAL A 483 26.61 14.76 12.36
C VAL A 483 25.68 14.45 11.19
N ILE A 484 26.27 14.14 10.02
CA ILE A 484 25.53 13.74 8.82
C ILE A 484 26.17 12.48 8.24
N VAL A 485 25.38 11.52 7.88
CA VAL A 485 25.82 10.32 7.14
C VAL A 485 25.27 10.37 5.72
N VAL A 486 26.12 10.03 4.73
CA VAL A 486 25.75 9.96 3.30
C VAL A 486 26.11 8.61 2.74
N THR A 487 25.22 8.02 1.93
CA THR A 487 25.37 6.69 1.33
C THR A 487 25.44 6.71 -0.18
N TYR A 488 26.03 5.65 -0.77
CA TYR A 488 26.25 5.48 -2.20
C TYR A 488 25.82 4.11 -2.71
N GLY A 489 25.00 4.10 -3.75
CA GLY A 489 24.33 2.91 -4.30
C GLY A 489 24.94 2.26 -5.53
N ASN A 490 26.10 2.72 -6.01
CA ASN A 490 26.71 2.17 -7.21
C ASN A 490 27.52 0.89 -6.95
N TYR A 491 27.68 0.07 -8.00
CA TYR A 491 28.40 -1.21 -7.95
C TYR A 491 29.91 -1.07 -8.23
N ASN A 492 30.48 0.12 -8.08
CA ASN A 492 31.92 0.34 -8.31
C ASN A 492 32.77 -0.32 -7.22
N TYR A 493 33.91 -0.88 -7.63
CA TYR A 493 34.87 -1.57 -6.76
C TYR A 493 35.90 -0.60 -6.14
N ASP A 494 35.40 0.44 -5.47
CA ASP A 494 36.22 1.54 -4.94
C ASP A 494 36.15 1.71 -3.42
N ASN A 495 35.33 0.90 -2.72
CA ASN A 495 35.14 0.96 -1.28
C ASN A 495 34.66 2.34 -0.78
N ASN A 496 33.84 3.04 -1.58
CA ASN A 496 33.31 4.35 -1.26
C ASN A 496 31.78 4.27 -1.16
N LYS A 497 31.25 3.72 -0.05
CA LYS A 497 29.83 3.48 0.13
C LYS A 497 29.18 4.31 1.25
N VAL A 498 29.93 4.64 2.30
CA VAL A 498 29.38 5.37 3.44
C VAL A 498 30.39 6.40 3.92
N PHE A 499 29.92 7.62 4.08
CA PHE A 499 30.71 8.74 4.61
C PHE A 499 29.97 9.41 5.76
N ILE A 500 30.73 9.91 6.73
CA ILE A 500 30.23 10.66 7.87
C ILE A 500 30.96 11.99 8.00
N THR A 501 30.23 13.01 8.38
CA THR A 501 30.79 14.28 8.87
C THR A 501 30.38 14.48 10.33
N ILE A 502 31.17 15.20 11.11
CA ILE A 502 30.86 15.65 12.47
C ILE A 502 30.97 17.18 12.59
N ASP A 503 31.04 17.86 11.46
CA ASP A 503 31.22 19.29 11.34
C ASP A 503 30.35 19.91 10.24
N GLN A 504 29.15 19.34 10.07
CA GLN A 504 28.12 19.76 9.10
C GLN A 504 28.64 19.83 7.65
N GLY A 505 29.50 18.90 7.25
CA GLY A 505 29.99 18.78 5.89
C GLY A 505 31.25 19.59 5.58
N ALA A 506 31.89 20.23 6.57
CA ALA A 506 33.19 20.90 6.37
C ALA A 506 34.30 19.86 6.08
N SER A 507 34.18 18.66 6.66
CA SER A 507 35.06 17.53 6.34
C SER A 507 34.30 16.21 6.34
N TRP A 508 34.75 15.20 5.54
CA TRP A 508 34.12 13.91 5.42
C TRP A 508 35.10 12.76 5.68
N GLN A 509 34.68 11.79 6.46
CA GLN A 509 35.40 10.54 6.75
C GLN A 509 34.71 9.37 6.04
N ASN A 510 35.47 8.56 5.30
CA ASN A 510 34.97 7.31 4.75
C ASN A 510 34.90 6.25 5.84
N ILE A 511 33.69 5.70 6.05
CA ILE A 511 33.39 4.65 7.04
C ILE A 511 32.86 3.37 6.38
N THR A 512 33.15 3.15 5.12
CA THR A 512 32.74 1.94 4.36
C THR A 512 33.31 0.66 4.96
N TYR A 513 34.56 0.70 5.44
CA TYR A 513 35.24 -0.43 6.09
C TYR A 513 35.03 -1.79 5.35
N ASN A 514 34.53 -2.80 6.05
CA ASN A 514 34.32 -4.16 5.55
C ASN A 514 33.06 -4.36 4.69
N LEU A 515 32.24 -3.36 4.45
CA LEU A 515 31.16 -3.45 3.46
C LEU A 515 31.73 -3.68 2.04
N GLY A 516 32.95 -3.20 1.80
CA GLY A 516 33.57 -3.35 0.49
C GLY A 516 32.78 -2.62 -0.60
N ASN A 517 32.22 -3.38 -1.53
CA ASN A 517 31.54 -2.84 -2.70
C ASN A 517 30.02 -3.04 -2.69
N ILE A 518 29.47 -3.49 -1.56
CA ILE A 518 28.02 -3.64 -1.41
C ILE A 518 27.34 -2.27 -1.58
N PRO A 519 26.41 -2.09 -2.54
CA PRO A 519 25.64 -0.88 -2.64
C PRO A 519 24.83 -0.62 -1.37
N VAL A 520 24.81 0.62 -0.92
CA VAL A 520 24.00 1.07 0.21
C VAL A 520 22.87 1.92 -0.31
N ARG A 521 21.65 1.69 0.13
CA ARG A 521 20.44 2.33 -0.37
C ARG A 521 19.86 3.36 0.58
N SER A 522 19.90 3.04 1.88
CA SER A 522 19.34 3.91 2.92
C SER A 522 20.18 3.90 4.20
N VAL A 523 19.98 4.90 5.04
CA VAL A 523 20.68 5.04 6.33
C VAL A 523 19.79 5.70 7.37
N VAL A 524 19.78 5.14 8.59
CA VAL A 524 19.18 5.79 9.76
C VAL A 524 20.12 5.67 10.96
N ILE A 525 20.01 6.63 11.87
CA ILE A 525 20.81 6.67 13.12
C ILE A 525 19.86 6.46 14.30
N ASP A 526 20.25 5.61 15.22
CA ASP A 526 19.45 5.29 16.41
C ASP A 526 19.29 6.54 17.29
N HIS A 527 18.05 6.88 17.65
CA HIS A 527 17.70 8.06 18.45
C HIS A 527 18.11 7.94 19.93
N THR A 528 18.19 6.70 20.44
CA THR A 528 18.52 6.44 21.86
C THR A 528 20.00 6.13 22.07
N ASP A 529 20.64 5.55 21.05
CA ASP A 529 22.08 5.34 20.99
C ASP A 529 22.60 5.87 19.65
N ALA A 530 22.75 7.17 19.55
CA ALA A 530 23.25 7.87 18.38
C ALA A 530 24.63 7.38 17.90
N SER A 531 25.27 6.48 18.63
CA SER A 531 26.45 5.77 18.16
C SER A 531 26.14 4.63 17.19
N THR A 532 24.89 4.16 17.12
CA THR A 532 24.49 3.04 16.25
C THR A 532 23.87 3.54 14.95
N ILE A 533 24.44 3.14 13.82
CA ILE A 533 23.97 3.43 12.47
C ILE A 533 23.45 2.14 11.85
N TYR A 534 22.27 2.19 11.23
CA TYR A 534 21.71 1.11 10.41
C TYR A 534 21.76 1.50 8.94
N LEU A 535 22.10 0.53 8.08
CA LEU A 535 22.14 0.69 6.63
C LEU A 535 21.21 -0.31 5.96
N GLY A 536 20.37 0.16 5.06
CA GLY A 536 19.74 -0.67 4.05
C GLY A 536 20.70 -0.89 2.88
N THR A 537 20.98 -2.15 2.56
CA THR A 537 21.94 -2.51 1.52
C THR A 537 21.30 -3.41 0.47
N GLU A 538 22.05 -3.74 -0.58
CA GLU A 538 21.62 -4.68 -1.62
C GLU A 538 21.39 -6.11 -1.11
N ILE A 539 21.90 -6.44 0.07
CA ILE A 539 21.82 -7.80 0.63
C ILE A 539 21.33 -7.82 2.09
N GLY A 540 20.52 -6.86 2.47
CA GLY A 540 19.91 -6.79 3.79
C GLY A 540 20.35 -5.59 4.62
N VAL A 541 20.09 -5.66 5.92
CA VAL A 541 20.37 -4.59 6.88
C VAL A 541 21.74 -4.83 7.55
N TYR A 542 22.55 -3.79 7.62
CA TYR A 542 23.80 -3.78 8.37
C TYR A 542 23.73 -2.75 9.50
N LYS A 543 24.41 -3.02 10.59
CA LYS A 543 24.58 -2.04 11.68
C LYS A 543 26.02 -1.87 12.06
N LYS A 544 26.31 -0.75 12.69
CA LYS A 544 27.63 -0.41 13.21
C LYS A 544 27.52 0.62 14.34
N SER A 545 28.24 0.44 15.43
CA SER A 545 28.49 1.55 16.38
C SER A 545 29.50 2.53 15.77
N MET A 546 29.34 3.82 16.02
CA MET A 546 30.31 4.86 15.60
C MET A 546 31.71 4.58 16.16
N LEU A 547 31.81 3.86 17.28
CA LEU A 547 33.08 3.49 17.92
C LEU A 547 33.78 2.30 17.27
N GLU A 548 33.10 1.55 16.39
CA GLU A 548 33.63 0.37 15.71
C GLU A 548 34.12 0.72 14.31
N ASN A 549 35.03 -0.11 13.79
CA ASN A 549 35.54 0.00 12.42
C ASN A 549 35.05 -1.18 11.53
N SER A 550 33.91 -1.74 11.86
CA SER A 550 33.32 -2.83 11.08
C SER A 550 31.79 -2.78 11.15
N TRP A 551 31.18 -3.13 10.03
CA TRP A 551 29.75 -3.33 9.90
C TRP A 551 29.39 -4.77 10.18
N THR A 552 28.29 -5.03 10.86
CA THR A 552 27.75 -6.34 11.16
C THR A 552 26.39 -6.51 10.49
N LEU A 553 26.15 -7.65 9.86
CA LEU A 553 24.85 -7.99 9.29
C LEU A 553 23.80 -8.06 10.41
N TYR A 554 22.65 -7.46 10.20
CA TYR A 554 21.57 -7.34 11.18
C TYR A 554 20.21 -7.74 10.57
N ASN A 555 20.13 -8.88 9.94
CA ASN A 555 18.94 -9.26 9.17
C ASN A 555 17.77 -9.80 10.01
N GLN A 556 17.98 -10.38 11.19
CA GLN A 556 16.90 -10.97 12.02
C GLN A 556 15.85 -11.73 11.17
N ASP A 557 16.30 -12.74 10.42
CA ASP A 557 15.51 -13.54 9.47
C ASP A 557 15.13 -12.87 8.13
N LEU A 558 15.47 -11.59 7.91
CA LEU A 558 15.35 -11.00 6.58
C LEU A 558 16.24 -11.76 5.59
N PRO A 559 15.71 -12.19 4.44
CA PRO A 559 16.51 -12.79 3.38
C PRO A 559 17.54 -11.82 2.80
N ASN A 560 18.49 -12.34 2.05
CA ASN A 560 19.40 -11.52 1.25
C ASN A 560 18.62 -10.78 0.17
N MET A 561 18.23 -9.57 0.48
CA MET A 561 17.33 -8.74 -0.30
C MET A 561 17.78 -7.29 -0.29
N SER A 562 17.53 -6.56 -1.38
CA SER A 562 17.76 -5.13 -1.42
C SER A 562 16.78 -4.43 -0.48
N VAL A 563 17.30 -3.64 0.44
CA VAL A 563 16.54 -2.80 1.38
C VAL A 563 16.67 -1.36 0.89
N LEU A 564 15.58 -0.82 0.36
CA LEU A 564 15.58 0.48 -0.29
C LEU A 564 15.40 1.63 0.70
N GLU A 565 14.64 1.41 1.76
CA GLU A 565 14.42 2.42 2.78
C GLU A 565 14.35 1.80 4.18
N LEU A 566 14.79 2.56 5.17
CA LEU A 566 14.75 2.25 6.58
C LEU A 566 14.14 3.42 7.35
N GLU A 567 13.24 3.13 8.29
CA GLU A 567 12.74 4.10 9.27
C GLU A 567 12.67 3.50 10.67
N ILE A 568 12.81 4.36 11.68
CA ILE A 568 12.72 3.98 13.11
C ILE A 568 11.42 4.52 13.69
N MET A 569 10.63 3.65 14.31
CA MET A 569 9.56 4.05 15.22
C MET A 569 10.10 4.10 16.65
N TYR A 570 10.20 5.30 17.21
CA TYR A 570 10.86 5.54 18.48
C TYR A 570 10.17 4.81 19.64
N GLY A 571 8.86 4.99 19.78
CA GLY A 571 8.08 4.42 20.89
C GLY A 571 8.10 2.89 20.97
N SER A 572 8.12 2.19 19.85
CA SER A 572 8.17 0.73 19.84
C SER A 572 9.59 0.15 19.82
N ASN A 573 10.62 0.97 19.70
CA ASN A 573 12.02 0.55 19.52
C ASN A 573 12.18 -0.37 18.30
N THR A 574 11.49 -0.07 17.20
CA THR A 574 11.52 -0.88 15.98
C THR A 574 12.10 -0.14 14.79
N LEU A 575 12.83 -0.88 13.97
CA LEU A 575 13.34 -0.49 12.66
C LEU A 575 12.50 -1.19 11.60
N ARG A 576 11.90 -0.45 10.68
CA ARG A 576 11.20 -1.03 9.52
C ARG A 576 12.00 -0.84 8.25
N ALA A 577 11.87 -1.82 7.36
CA ALA A 577 12.58 -1.89 6.10
C ALA A 577 11.59 -2.07 4.94
N ALA A 578 11.67 -1.21 3.95
CA ALA A 578 11.07 -1.42 2.64
C ALA A 578 12.02 -2.25 1.78
N THR A 579 11.55 -3.39 1.27
CA THR A 579 12.38 -4.31 0.50
C THR A 579 11.94 -4.41 -0.95
N TRP A 580 12.89 -4.68 -1.82
CA TRP A 580 12.64 -4.93 -3.23
C TRP A 580 12.33 -6.41 -3.47
N GLY A 581 11.03 -6.77 -3.31
CA GLY A 581 10.53 -8.12 -3.62
C GLY A 581 10.28 -9.04 -2.43
N ARG A 582 10.24 -8.49 -1.18
CA ARG A 582 9.83 -9.24 0.03
C ARG A 582 8.90 -8.43 0.94
N GLY A 583 8.31 -7.33 0.44
CA GLY A 583 7.40 -6.51 1.21
C GLY A 583 8.10 -5.70 2.29
N LEU A 584 7.43 -5.51 3.42
CA LEU A 584 7.93 -4.76 4.57
C LEU A 584 8.38 -5.71 5.67
N TRP A 585 9.49 -5.35 6.32
CA TRP A 585 10.06 -6.11 7.45
C TRP A 585 10.25 -5.22 8.64
N GLU A 586 10.14 -5.81 9.82
CA GLU A 586 10.34 -5.11 11.09
C GLU A 586 11.36 -5.82 11.95
N PHE A 587 12.22 -5.05 12.60
CA PHE A 587 13.28 -5.49 13.49
C PHE A 587 13.18 -4.74 14.81
N THR A 588 13.48 -5.40 15.92
CA THR A 588 13.76 -4.68 17.17
C THR A 588 15.12 -3.99 17.07
N LEU A 589 15.25 -2.76 17.54
CA LEU A 589 16.53 -2.06 17.62
C LEU A 589 17.52 -2.84 18.48
N ASP A 590 18.81 -2.71 18.16
CA ASP A 590 19.87 -3.45 18.87
C ASP A 590 19.90 -3.17 20.37
N GLY A 591 19.90 -4.23 21.14
CA GLY A 591 19.91 -4.13 22.62
C GLY A 591 18.56 -3.72 23.24
N ARG A 592 17.45 -3.62 22.44
CA ARG A 592 16.14 -3.14 22.90
C ARG A 592 15.09 -4.25 23.07
N GLN A 593 15.46 -5.53 22.95
CA GLN A 593 14.53 -6.66 22.99
C GLN A 593 13.75 -6.81 24.32
N SER A 594 14.27 -6.24 25.40
CA SER A 594 13.66 -6.28 26.73
C SER A 594 13.13 -4.93 27.22
N PHE A 595 13.00 -3.96 26.36
CA PHE A 595 12.51 -2.62 26.72
C PHE A 595 10.99 -2.54 26.61
N PRO A 596 10.32 -1.66 27.40
CA PRO A 596 8.92 -1.33 27.15
C PRO A 596 8.72 -0.82 25.72
N SER A 597 7.57 -1.14 25.13
CA SER A 597 7.15 -0.64 23.83
C SER A 597 5.93 0.25 23.97
N ILE A 598 6.04 1.50 23.56
CA ILE A 598 4.93 2.46 23.48
C ILE A 598 4.35 2.33 22.07
N LEU A 599 3.22 1.64 21.95
CA LEU A 599 2.64 1.25 20.67
C LEU A 599 1.73 2.32 20.07
N THR A 600 0.98 3.02 20.92
CA THR A 600 0.13 4.14 20.50
C THR A 600 0.27 5.32 21.43
N THR A 601 0.09 6.52 20.89
CA THR A 601 0.00 7.76 21.66
C THR A 601 -1.05 8.66 21.02
N ARG A 602 -1.99 9.16 21.82
CA ARG A 602 -3.07 10.04 21.41
C ARG A 602 -3.28 11.15 22.43
N ILE A 603 -3.82 12.28 22.00
CA ILE A 603 -4.30 13.35 22.88
C ILE A 603 -5.84 13.34 22.89
N THR A 604 -6.45 14.14 23.75
CA THR A 604 -7.92 14.29 23.82
C THR A 604 -8.51 14.56 22.43
N ASN A 605 -9.62 13.92 22.09
CA ASN A 605 -10.34 14.00 20.81
C ASN A 605 -9.62 13.41 19.59
N GLN A 606 -8.57 12.61 19.74
CA GLN A 606 -7.96 11.89 18.64
C GLN A 606 -8.44 10.42 18.57
N PRO A 607 -8.50 9.81 17.37
CA PRO A 607 -8.13 10.41 16.08
C PRO A 607 -9.24 11.35 15.57
N THR A 608 -8.87 12.57 15.26
CA THR A 608 -9.70 13.54 14.56
C THR A 608 -8.81 14.32 13.59
N ASP A 609 -9.37 14.99 12.63
CA ASP A 609 -8.63 15.86 11.71
C ASP A 609 -8.36 17.25 12.30
N THR A 610 -8.61 17.45 13.60
CA THR A 610 -8.56 18.75 14.24
C THR A 610 -7.34 18.94 15.12
N GLN A 611 -6.83 20.16 15.15
CA GLN A 611 -5.86 20.60 16.15
C GLN A 611 -6.58 20.96 17.46
N PRO A 612 -5.94 20.75 18.66
CA PRO A 612 -6.53 21.14 19.94
C PRO A 612 -6.99 22.59 19.98
N LYS A 613 -8.14 22.83 20.58
CA LYS A 613 -8.73 24.18 20.73
C LYS A 613 -8.32 24.83 22.05
N VAL A 614 -8.46 26.17 22.12
CA VAL A 614 -8.00 27.00 23.26
C VAL A 614 -8.59 26.64 24.62
N ASP A 615 -9.80 26.09 24.68
CA ASP A 615 -10.50 25.85 25.95
C ASP A 615 -10.48 24.38 26.38
N ILE A 616 -9.74 23.53 25.69
CA ILE A 616 -9.71 22.08 25.90
C ILE A 616 -8.38 21.64 26.47
N ASP A 617 -8.41 21.12 27.71
CA ASP A 617 -7.30 20.46 28.37
C ASP A 617 -6.97 19.13 27.66
N GLN A 618 -5.67 18.84 27.45
CA GLN A 618 -5.23 17.66 26.69
C GLN A 618 -4.74 16.54 27.61
N PHE A 619 -5.48 15.44 27.70
CA PHE A 619 -4.98 14.19 28.29
C PHE A 619 -4.18 13.43 27.24
N VAL A 620 -3.04 12.88 27.62
CA VAL A 620 -2.27 11.97 26.77
C VAL A 620 -2.58 10.54 27.17
N THR A 621 -2.98 9.74 26.17
CA THR A 621 -3.26 8.31 26.31
C THR A 621 -2.26 7.52 25.49
N SER A 622 -1.65 6.48 26.07
CA SER A 622 -0.74 5.58 25.36
C SER A 622 -1.03 4.12 25.69
N THR A 623 -0.83 3.24 24.70
CA THR A 623 -0.75 1.80 24.95
C THR A 623 0.71 1.40 25.10
N ILE A 624 1.05 0.78 26.24
CA ILE A 624 2.41 0.39 26.57
C ILE A 624 2.44 -1.13 26.80
N SER A 625 3.20 -1.84 25.99
CA SER A 625 3.40 -3.29 26.10
C SER A 625 4.78 -3.58 26.68
N TYR A 626 4.83 -4.51 27.62
CA TYR A 626 6.08 -4.96 28.24
C TYR A 626 5.92 -6.36 28.83
N ASP A 627 6.95 -7.20 28.73
CA ASP A 627 6.93 -8.54 29.29
C ASP A 627 7.14 -8.56 30.83
N GLY A 628 7.67 -7.45 31.39
CA GLY A 628 7.85 -7.22 32.84
C GLY A 628 6.77 -6.31 33.41
N GLU A 629 7.08 -5.66 34.54
CA GLU A 629 6.22 -4.65 35.18
C GLU A 629 6.67 -3.25 34.74
N ILE A 630 5.72 -2.40 34.32
CA ILE A 630 6.01 -0.97 34.08
C ILE A 630 6.15 -0.30 35.45
N ALA A 631 7.37 0.06 35.79
CA ALA A 631 7.69 0.72 37.08
C ALA A 631 7.19 2.18 37.09
N ASN A 632 7.24 2.87 35.95
CA ASN A 632 6.80 4.24 35.80
C ASN A 632 6.43 4.58 34.37
N ALA A 633 5.37 5.36 34.17
CA ALA A 633 5.08 5.98 32.89
C ALA A 633 4.73 7.45 33.10
N TYR A 634 5.24 8.30 32.22
CA TYR A 634 5.05 9.76 32.37
C TYR A 634 5.23 10.48 31.04
N ILE A 635 4.73 11.69 30.93
CA ILE A 635 5.05 12.60 29.84
C ILE A 635 5.98 13.73 30.33
N GLN A 636 6.81 14.22 29.42
CA GLN A 636 7.48 15.49 29.55
C GLN A 636 6.94 16.43 28.46
N TRP A 637 6.51 17.64 28.85
CA TRP A 637 5.92 18.58 27.92
C TRP A 637 6.37 20.02 28.19
N SER A 638 6.33 20.88 27.17
CA SER A 638 6.71 22.29 27.21
C SER A 638 6.01 23.06 26.09
N THR A 639 5.85 24.36 26.25
CA THR A 639 5.43 25.31 25.22
C THR A 639 6.60 25.97 24.49
N ASP A 640 7.82 25.62 24.85
CA ASP A 640 9.06 26.09 24.20
C ASP A 640 9.99 24.89 24.05
N ILE A 641 10.42 24.61 22.84
CA ILE A 641 11.29 23.47 22.51
C ILE A 641 12.65 23.51 23.23
N SER A 642 13.10 24.72 23.65
CA SER A 642 14.38 24.95 24.29
C SER A 642 14.31 25.08 25.81
N SER A 643 13.11 25.01 26.42
CA SER A 643 12.88 25.37 27.81
C SER A 643 12.69 24.19 28.76
N VAL A 644 12.55 24.50 30.06
CA VAL A 644 12.30 23.55 31.14
C VAL A 644 10.99 22.80 30.89
N VAL A 645 11.06 21.47 30.90
CA VAL A 645 9.91 20.60 30.71
C VAL A 645 9.10 20.42 32.00
N ASN A 646 7.79 20.39 31.85
CA ASN A 646 6.87 19.91 32.88
C ASN A 646 6.80 18.37 32.77
N THR A 647 6.64 17.70 33.91
CA THR A 647 6.47 16.27 33.98
C THR A 647 5.09 15.94 34.55
N THR A 648 4.34 15.08 33.88
CA THR A 648 3.04 14.56 34.34
C THR A 648 3.10 13.04 34.33
N THR A 649 2.75 12.42 35.45
CA THR A 649 2.68 10.96 35.56
C THR A 649 1.48 10.40 34.78
N MET A 650 1.61 9.17 34.35
CA MET A 650 0.53 8.43 33.75
C MET A 650 0.06 7.31 34.69
N ILE A 651 -1.22 7.04 34.70
CA ILE A 651 -1.85 5.95 35.45
C ILE A 651 -2.34 4.88 34.50
N ASN A 652 -2.17 3.63 34.90
CA ASN A 652 -2.73 2.50 34.16
C ASN A 652 -4.24 2.44 34.39
N THR A 653 -5.01 2.46 33.33
CA THR A 653 -6.48 2.44 33.37
C THR A 653 -7.08 1.10 32.96
N SER A 654 -6.36 0.32 32.14
CA SER A 654 -6.75 -1.05 31.74
C SER A 654 -5.58 -1.73 31.02
N ASP A 655 -5.30 -2.99 31.35
CA ASP A 655 -4.24 -3.83 30.76
C ASP A 655 -2.97 -3.05 30.36
N ILE A 656 -2.91 -2.62 29.10
CA ILE A 656 -1.77 -1.89 28.52
C ILE A 656 -2.05 -0.39 28.32
N THR A 657 -3.21 0.13 28.72
CA THR A 657 -3.61 1.53 28.49
C THR A 657 -3.21 2.41 29.65
N TRP A 658 -2.48 3.47 29.36
CA TRP A 658 -2.01 4.47 30.31
C TRP A 658 -2.49 5.85 29.92
N VAL A 659 -2.93 6.65 30.90
CA VAL A 659 -3.46 8.01 30.70
C VAL A 659 -2.78 8.94 31.70
N THR A 660 -2.47 10.15 31.30
CA THR A 660 -1.95 11.17 32.25
C THR A 660 -2.90 11.40 33.42
N ASP A 661 -2.40 11.43 34.64
CA ASP A 661 -3.18 11.65 35.89
C ASP A 661 -3.79 13.05 35.96
N SER A 662 -3.18 13.99 35.27
CA SER A 662 -3.65 15.37 35.05
C SER A 662 -3.37 15.78 33.61
N PRO A 663 -4.22 16.61 32.99
CA PRO A 663 -4.03 17.01 31.61
C PRO A 663 -2.86 18.00 31.42
N ILE A 664 -2.37 18.14 30.21
CA ILE A 664 -1.67 19.35 29.78
C ILE A 664 -2.73 20.44 29.76
N PRO A 665 -2.58 21.52 30.59
CA PRO A 665 -3.59 22.57 30.66
C PRO A 665 -3.77 23.24 29.29
N ASN A 666 -4.98 23.70 29.03
CA ASN A 666 -5.29 24.48 27.82
C ASN A 666 -4.34 25.69 27.71
N GLN A 667 -4.02 26.05 26.48
CA GLN A 667 -3.09 27.10 26.13
C GLN A 667 -3.80 28.15 25.25
N THR A 668 -3.17 29.31 25.09
CA THR A 668 -3.66 30.35 24.18
C THR A 668 -3.46 29.98 22.72
N GLU A 669 -4.31 30.50 21.86
CA GLU A 669 -4.20 30.33 20.40
C GLU A 669 -2.78 30.59 19.90
N GLY A 670 -2.34 29.77 18.92
CA GLY A 670 -1.01 29.83 18.31
C GLY A 670 0.10 29.25 19.19
N THR A 671 -0.20 28.83 20.44
CA THR A 671 0.79 28.16 21.28
C THR A 671 1.11 26.77 20.71
N LYS A 672 2.40 26.48 20.49
CA LYS A 672 2.90 25.15 20.19
C LYS A 672 3.23 24.42 21.46
N VAL A 673 2.70 23.22 21.61
CA VAL A 673 2.97 22.32 22.72
C VAL A 673 3.76 21.13 22.23
N TYR A 674 4.91 20.89 22.85
CA TYR A 674 5.79 19.76 22.55
C TYR A 674 5.73 18.75 23.69
N PHE A 675 5.68 17.47 23.40
CA PHE A 675 5.74 16.45 24.44
C PHE A 675 6.36 15.13 23.95
N LYS A 676 6.88 14.36 24.90
CA LYS A 676 7.29 12.96 24.73
C LYS A 676 6.62 12.10 25.80
N VAL A 677 6.36 10.84 25.49
CA VAL A 677 5.94 9.82 26.45
C VAL A 677 7.14 8.96 26.80
N PHE A 678 7.25 8.62 28.08
CA PHE A 678 8.29 7.76 28.62
C PHE A 678 7.66 6.57 29.34
N ALA A 679 8.25 5.40 29.15
CA ALA A 679 7.89 4.16 29.84
C ALA A 679 9.17 3.53 30.42
N GLU A 680 9.18 3.29 31.75
CA GLU A 680 10.29 2.69 32.47
C GLU A 680 9.89 1.30 32.96
N GLY A 681 10.65 0.28 32.55
CA GLY A 681 10.50 -1.08 33.04
C GLY A 681 11.08 -1.30 34.44
N ASP A 682 10.75 -2.43 35.06
CA ASP A 682 11.25 -2.83 36.39
C ASP A 682 12.77 -3.07 36.44
N ASN A 683 13.42 -3.21 35.30
CA ASN A 683 14.87 -3.28 35.13
C ASN A 683 15.57 -1.93 34.90
N ASN A 684 14.82 -0.81 34.97
CA ASN A 684 15.19 0.57 34.66
C ASN A 684 15.51 0.83 33.17
N ASP A 685 15.08 -0.04 32.25
CA ASP A 685 15.11 0.26 30.83
C ASP A 685 14.02 1.29 30.47
N ILE A 686 14.40 2.34 29.80
CA ILE A 686 13.50 3.46 29.45
C ILE A 686 13.32 3.52 27.95
N THR A 687 12.07 3.57 27.52
CA THR A 687 11.67 3.91 26.15
C THR A 687 11.05 5.28 26.13
N GLU A 688 11.37 6.03 25.10
CA GLU A 688 10.75 7.34 24.81
C GLU A 688 10.16 7.35 23.40
N THR A 689 9.12 8.14 23.22
CA THR A 689 8.53 8.36 21.90
C THR A 689 9.27 9.43 21.11
N TYR A 690 8.96 9.54 19.83
CA TYR A 690 9.24 10.73 19.05
C TYR A 690 8.71 11.98 19.77
N ARG A 691 9.26 13.15 19.50
CA ARG A 691 8.75 14.40 20.04
C ARG A 691 7.52 14.83 19.27
N TYR A 692 6.36 14.72 19.90
CA TYR A 692 5.11 15.18 19.34
C TYR A 692 4.93 16.68 19.49
N MET A 693 4.18 17.27 18.56
CA MET A 693 3.80 18.68 18.63
C MET A 693 2.36 18.86 18.16
N TYR A 694 1.63 19.73 18.85
CA TYR A 694 0.40 20.30 18.36
C TYR A 694 0.39 21.82 18.55
N GLU A 695 -0.38 22.52 17.70
CA GLU A 695 -0.60 23.95 17.82
C GLU A 695 -2.04 24.21 18.24
N VAL A 696 -2.23 25.05 19.26
CA VAL A 696 -3.57 25.38 19.76
C VAL A 696 -4.28 26.32 18.79
N LYS A 697 -5.46 25.96 18.35
CA LYS A 697 -6.29 26.74 17.43
C LYS A 697 -7.40 27.49 18.17
N ALA A 698 -7.80 28.62 17.60
CA ALA A 698 -8.98 29.34 18.07
C ALA A 698 -10.23 28.47 17.94
N ASN A 699 -11.17 28.64 18.87
CA ASN A 699 -12.49 28.05 18.75
C ASN A 699 -13.37 28.99 17.88
N VAL A 700 -13.17 28.94 16.58
CA VAL A 700 -13.85 29.79 15.59
C VAL A 700 -14.40 28.90 14.46
N LEU A 701 -15.69 29.07 14.19
CA LEU A 701 -16.32 28.43 13.05
C LEU A 701 -15.69 28.92 11.75
N CYS A 702 -15.18 28.01 10.95
CA CYS A 702 -14.64 28.35 9.62
C CYS A 702 -15.77 28.72 8.65
N THR A 703 -15.48 29.60 7.71
CA THR A 703 -16.45 30.10 6.71
C THR A 703 -15.93 29.88 5.28
N PRO A 704 -15.78 28.61 4.83
CA PRO A 704 -15.24 28.32 3.51
C PRO A 704 -16.18 28.81 2.41
N SER A 705 -15.68 29.72 1.58
CA SER A 705 -16.44 30.35 0.50
C SER A 705 -15.94 29.84 -0.86
N MET A 706 -16.86 29.39 -1.70
CA MET A 706 -16.57 28.81 -3.00
C MET A 706 -17.26 29.55 -4.13
N ASP A 707 -16.82 29.33 -5.38
CA ASP A 707 -17.49 29.95 -6.54
C ASP A 707 -18.73 29.16 -6.94
N CYS A 708 -19.90 29.69 -6.74
CA CYS A 708 -21.19 29.15 -7.17
C CYS A 708 -21.85 29.97 -8.33
N SER A 709 -21.07 30.82 -8.99
CA SER A 709 -21.56 31.74 -10.02
C SER A 709 -22.16 31.05 -11.26
N TYR A 710 -21.87 29.77 -11.45
CA TYR A 710 -22.44 28.94 -12.52
C TYR A 710 -23.72 28.20 -12.10
N ASN A 711 -24.31 28.53 -10.96
CA ASN A 711 -25.43 27.85 -10.29
C ASN A 711 -25.09 26.43 -9.81
N ASP A 712 -23.87 26.19 -9.48
CA ASP A 712 -23.31 24.91 -9.02
C ASP A 712 -23.30 24.77 -7.50
N GLY A 713 -24.05 25.59 -6.78
CA GLY A 713 -24.32 25.51 -5.34
C GLY A 713 -25.77 25.09 -5.04
N PHE A 714 -26.20 25.38 -3.82
CA PHE A 714 -27.57 25.16 -3.38
C PHE A 714 -28.51 26.24 -3.92
N GLN A 715 -29.71 25.84 -4.31
CA GLN A 715 -30.84 26.75 -4.63
C GLN A 715 -31.99 26.56 -3.66
N LEU A 716 -31.95 25.44 -2.91
CA LEU A 716 -32.91 25.13 -1.87
C LEU A 716 -32.32 24.09 -0.95
N VAL A 717 -32.40 24.31 0.35
CA VAL A 717 -32.19 23.33 1.38
C VAL A 717 -33.44 23.25 2.26
N GLN A 718 -33.99 22.02 2.40
CA GLN A 718 -35.12 21.74 3.29
C GLN A 718 -34.79 20.57 4.20
N VAL A 719 -34.91 20.78 5.51
CA VAL A 719 -34.83 19.73 6.51
C VAL A 719 -35.72 20.10 7.69
N GLY A 720 -36.66 19.23 8.05
CA GLY A 720 -37.65 19.54 9.08
C GLY A 720 -38.42 20.82 8.80
N ASP A 721 -38.34 21.80 9.72
CA ASP A 721 -38.98 23.13 9.59
C ASP A 721 -38.14 24.13 8.79
N ILE A 722 -36.85 23.80 8.54
CA ILE A 722 -36.01 24.64 7.67
C ILE A 722 -36.46 24.50 6.22
N ASN A 723 -36.72 25.67 5.58
CA ASN A 723 -37.03 25.76 4.18
C ASN A 723 -36.34 27.01 3.60
N ASN A 724 -35.08 26.84 3.17
CA ASN A 724 -34.26 27.96 2.71
C ASN A 724 -34.06 27.93 1.20
N PRO A 725 -34.82 28.75 0.44
CA PRO A 725 -34.48 29.00 -0.95
C PRO A 725 -33.30 29.99 -0.98
N SER A 726 -32.09 29.46 -1.07
CA SER A 726 -30.87 30.27 -1.13
C SER A 726 -30.48 30.68 -2.54
N GLY A 727 -29.46 31.49 -2.64
CA GLY A 727 -28.88 31.93 -3.92
C GLY A 727 -27.46 31.38 -4.05
N CYS A 728 -26.56 32.17 -4.59
CA CYS A 728 -25.14 31.89 -4.65
C CYS A 728 -24.42 32.82 -3.65
N GLU A 729 -24.26 32.37 -2.45
CA GLU A 729 -23.56 33.08 -1.38
C GLU A 729 -22.09 32.67 -1.29
N GLY A 730 -21.73 31.48 -1.82
CA GLY A 730 -20.44 30.82 -1.66
C GLY A 730 -20.25 30.27 -0.24
N TYR A 731 -20.55 31.10 0.78
CA TYR A 731 -20.79 30.71 2.16
C TYR A 731 -22.05 31.42 2.67
N GLY A 732 -23.05 30.65 3.08
CA GLY A 732 -24.32 31.11 3.64
C GLY A 732 -24.41 30.82 5.15
N ASP A 733 -24.44 31.86 5.98
CA ASP A 733 -24.76 31.76 7.39
C ASP A 733 -26.29 31.89 7.56
N PHE A 734 -26.94 30.74 7.80
CA PHE A 734 -28.38 30.62 8.02
C PHE A 734 -28.68 30.03 9.40
N MET A 735 -27.81 30.25 10.39
CA MET A 735 -27.95 29.70 11.74
C MET A 735 -29.14 30.30 12.52
N ASP A 736 -29.80 31.32 12.00
CA ASP A 736 -31.09 31.82 12.50
C ASP A 736 -32.29 30.92 12.09
N LEU A 737 -32.07 29.99 11.16
CA LEU A 737 -33.05 28.98 10.78
C LEU A 737 -32.76 27.67 11.58
N SER A 738 -33.78 27.17 12.27
CA SER A 738 -33.61 25.97 13.09
C SER A 738 -34.74 24.96 12.92
N THR A 739 -34.45 23.70 13.25
CA THR A 739 -35.45 22.60 13.30
C THR A 739 -35.10 21.60 14.39
N ASP A 740 -36.14 20.96 14.96
CA ASP A 740 -35.97 19.85 15.87
C ASP A 740 -35.74 18.53 15.09
N LEU A 741 -34.73 17.75 15.49
CA LEU A 741 -34.47 16.40 15.01
C LEU A 741 -34.39 15.43 16.18
N GLU A 742 -35.11 14.31 16.10
CA GLU A 742 -35.16 13.36 17.21
C GLU A 742 -33.99 12.35 17.16
N GLN A 743 -33.39 12.02 18.29
CA GLN A 743 -32.41 10.92 18.38
C GLN A 743 -32.98 9.61 17.81
N GLY A 744 -32.16 8.88 17.06
CA GLY A 744 -32.50 7.60 16.43
C GLY A 744 -33.54 7.71 15.30
N SER A 745 -33.93 8.93 14.89
CA SER A 745 -34.94 9.12 13.83
C SER A 745 -34.34 9.08 12.43
N ASN A 746 -35.14 8.61 11.48
CA ASN A 746 -34.87 8.79 10.06
C ASN A 746 -35.42 10.15 9.62
N ASN A 747 -34.59 10.95 8.98
CA ASN A 747 -34.95 12.27 8.49
C ASN A 747 -34.70 12.36 6.98
N GLN A 748 -35.24 13.41 6.38
CA GLN A 748 -35.06 13.68 4.96
C GLN A 748 -34.56 15.10 4.77
N MET A 749 -33.57 15.26 3.93
CA MET A 749 -33.10 16.55 3.45
C MET A 749 -33.41 16.67 1.95
N THR A 750 -34.15 17.68 1.55
CA THR A 750 -34.40 17.96 0.15
C THR A 750 -33.51 19.11 -0.30
N VAL A 751 -32.74 18.83 -1.35
CA VAL A 751 -31.77 19.77 -1.93
C VAL A 751 -32.17 20.07 -3.37
N THR A 752 -32.08 21.35 -3.79
CA THR A 752 -32.10 21.72 -5.19
C THR A 752 -30.77 22.34 -5.58
N THR A 753 -30.21 21.90 -6.70
CA THR A 753 -28.98 22.46 -7.30
C THR A 753 -29.24 22.89 -8.73
N GLY A 754 -28.44 23.83 -9.24
CA GLY A 754 -28.56 24.35 -10.63
C GLY A 754 -27.67 23.60 -11.63
N TYR A 755 -26.97 22.57 -11.18
CA TYR A 755 -26.10 21.69 -11.99
C TYR A 755 -26.24 20.24 -11.55
N GLY A 756 -26.07 19.26 -12.46
CA GLY A 756 -25.89 17.87 -12.15
C GLY A 756 -24.44 17.56 -11.75
N ASP A 757 -24.15 16.30 -11.41
CA ASP A 757 -22.87 15.89 -10.84
C ASP A 757 -22.46 16.74 -9.61
N GLN A 758 -23.47 17.16 -8.82
CA GLN A 758 -23.26 17.92 -7.61
C GLN A 758 -23.18 16.96 -6.43
N TYR A 759 -22.03 16.88 -5.79
CA TYR A 759 -21.79 16.07 -4.59
C TYR A 759 -22.21 16.88 -3.37
N VAL A 760 -23.00 16.27 -2.49
CA VAL A 760 -23.51 16.88 -1.27
C VAL A 760 -23.05 16.08 -0.06
N LYS A 761 -22.43 16.78 0.89
CA LYS A 761 -22.01 16.22 2.19
C LYS A 761 -22.58 17.10 3.31
N VAL A 762 -23.03 16.47 4.38
CA VAL A 762 -23.67 17.17 5.51
C VAL A 762 -23.15 16.62 6.83
N TRP A 763 -22.81 17.53 7.73
CA TRP A 763 -22.35 17.23 9.10
C TRP A 763 -23.32 17.86 10.13
N ILE A 764 -23.32 17.34 11.33
CA ILE A 764 -23.89 17.96 12.51
C ILE A 764 -22.83 17.95 13.62
N ASP A 765 -22.43 19.12 14.07
CA ASP A 765 -21.43 19.33 15.14
C ASP A 765 -22.03 18.93 16.51
N TYR A 766 -22.03 17.62 16.81
CA TYR A 766 -22.66 17.08 18.01
C TYR A 766 -21.94 17.41 19.33
N ASN A 767 -20.68 17.82 19.24
CA ASN A 767 -19.83 18.09 20.38
C ASN A 767 -19.64 19.60 20.62
N ASP A 768 -20.15 20.46 19.70
CA ASP A 768 -20.10 21.92 19.73
C ASP A 768 -18.67 22.49 19.75
N ASP A 769 -17.72 21.79 19.13
CA ASP A 769 -16.32 22.25 19.09
C ASP A 769 -16.00 23.12 17.86
N LEU A 770 -16.99 23.39 17.00
CA LEU A 770 -16.94 24.16 15.77
C LEU A 770 -16.04 23.55 14.66
N ASP A 771 -15.67 22.28 14.81
CA ASP A 771 -15.09 21.44 13.78
C ASP A 771 -16.14 20.41 13.32
N PHE A 772 -15.93 19.83 12.14
CA PHE A 772 -16.87 18.86 11.57
C PHE A 772 -16.09 17.60 11.20
N THR A 773 -16.14 16.61 12.07
CA THR A 773 -15.38 15.38 11.99
C THR A 773 -16.11 14.27 11.22
N SER A 774 -15.41 13.17 10.94
CA SER A 774 -15.99 12.05 10.17
C SER A 774 -17.15 11.34 10.88
N ASP A 775 -17.19 11.37 12.22
CA ASP A 775 -18.26 10.78 13.04
C ASP A 775 -19.48 11.69 13.16
N GLU A 776 -19.40 12.92 12.66
CA GLU A 776 -20.48 13.90 12.60
C GLU A 776 -21.14 13.96 11.20
N VAL A 777 -20.62 13.20 10.24
CA VAL A 777 -21.19 13.13 8.90
C VAL A 777 -22.53 12.41 8.93
N VAL A 778 -23.58 13.08 8.46
CA VAL A 778 -24.94 12.51 8.36
C VAL A 778 -25.35 12.21 6.91
N ILE A 779 -24.79 12.91 5.94
CA ILE A 779 -24.88 12.61 4.49
C ILE A 779 -23.46 12.67 3.93
N ASP A 780 -23.03 11.58 3.27
CA ASP A 780 -21.68 11.48 2.72
C ASP A 780 -21.72 11.41 1.19
N ASN A 781 -21.24 12.46 0.54
CA ASN A 781 -21.01 12.56 -0.90
C ASN A 781 -22.16 12.04 -1.79
N TYR A 782 -23.39 12.38 -1.43
CA TYR A 782 -24.55 12.05 -2.27
C TYR A 782 -24.51 12.85 -3.56
N VAL A 783 -24.62 12.18 -4.72
CA VAL A 783 -24.53 12.83 -6.03
C VAL A 783 -25.91 13.19 -6.56
N ILE A 784 -26.17 14.49 -6.70
CA ILE A 784 -27.39 15.02 -7.31
C ILE A 784 -27.26 14.94 -8.83
N ALA A 785 -28.27 14.34 -9.49
CA ALA A 785 -28.43 14.26 -10.95
C ALA A 785 -27.13 13.85 -11.69
N PRO A 786 -26.59 12.66 -11.46
CA PRO A 786 -25.34 12.21 -12.04
C PRO A 786 -25.39 12.21 -13.57
N GLY A 787 -24.34 12.72 -14.21
CA GLY A 787 -24.18 12.82 -15.66
C GLY A 787 -25.05 13.89 -16.32
N GLN A 788 -25.69 14.77 -15.57
CA GLN A 788 -26.50 15.88 -16.11
C GLN A 788 -25.69 17.17 -16.13
N ALA A 789 -25.96 18.01 -17.14
CA ALA A 789 -25.38 19.35 -17.28
C ALA A 789 -26.15 20.39 -16.45
N ALA A 790 -26.04 21.68 -16.80
CA ALA A 790 -26.78 22.75 -16.19
C ALA A 790 -28.31 22.51 -16.27
N GLY A 791 -29.02 22.68 -15.15
CA GLY A 791 -30.44 22.44 -15.00
C GLY A 791 -30.83 22.58 -13.53
N SER A 792 -32.12 22.63 -13.21
CA SER A 792 -32.59 22.67 -11.82
C SER A 792 -32.97 21.23 -11.40
N TYR A 793 -32.26 20.66 -10.44
CA TYR A 793 -32.43 19.29 -10.00
C TYR A 793 -32.76 19.28 -8.52
N THR A 794 -33.87 18.64 -8.17
CA THR A 794 -34.34 18.51 -6.78
C THR A 794 -34.35 17.05 -6.41
N GLU A 795 -33.62 16.68 -5.37
CA GLU A 795 -33.61 15.33 -4.83
C GLU A 795 -33.81 15.36 -3.31
N THR A 796 -34.32 14.25 -2.77
CA THR A 796 -34.53 14.07 -1.32
C THR A 796 -33.62 12.96 -0.86
N ILE A 797 -32.81 13.23 0.14
CA ILE A 797 -31.76 12.37 0.68
C ILE A 797 -32.18 11.92 2.08
N ASP A 798 -32.19 10.63 2.34
CA ASP A 798 -32.48 10.08 3.66
C ASP A 798 -31.21 10.10 4.52
N PHE A 799 -31.33 10.49 5.81
CA PHE A 799 -30.24 10.41 6.79
C PHE A 799 -30.77 10.07 8.18
N VAL A 800 -29.88 9.62 9.05
CA VAL A 800 -30.25 9.12 10.39
C VAL A 800 -29.53 9.93 11.46
N ILE A 801 -30.25 10.38 12.47
CA ILE A 801 -29.65 10.93 13.69
C ILE A 801 -29.24 9.75 14.60
N PRO A 802 -27.99 9.67 15.09
CA PRO A 802 -27.57 8.62 16.00
C PRO A 802 -28.44 8.53 17.26
N GLU A 803 -28.67 7.32 17.79
CA GLU A 803 -29.42 7.12 19.05
C GLU A 803 -28.75 7.78 20.24
N ASN A 804 -27.44 7.99 20.19
CA ASN A 804 -26.61 8.61 21.21
C ASN A 804 -26.15 10.02 20.87
N ALA A 805 -26.74 10.66 19.87
CA ALA A 805 -26.40 12.06 19.54
C ALA A 805 -26.61 12.95 20.78
N THR A 806 -25.74 13.94 20.93
CA THR A 806 -25.85 14.91 22.05
C THR A 806 -27.16 15.69 21.91
N LEU A 807 -27.87 15.90 23.02
CA LEU A 807 -29.09 16.69 23.04
C LEU A 807 -28.77 18.18 23.11
N GLY A 808 -29.52 19.01 22.37
CA GLY A 808 -29.36 20.44 22.36
C GLY A 808 -29.26 21.04 20.98
N GLU A 809 -28.88 22.29 20.92
CA GLU A 809 -28.69 23.03 19.68
C GLU A 809 -27.27 22.74 19.12
N HIS A 810 -27.19 22.35 17.86
CA HIS A 810 -25.98 22.03 17.15
C HIS A 810 -25.96 22.68 15.76
N ILE A 811 -24.76 22.93 15.23
CA ILE A 811 -24.61 23.45 13.87
C ILE A 811 -24.74 22.29 12.88
N LEU A 812 -25.62 22.45 11.87
CA LEU A 812 -25.67 21.59 10.71
C LEU A 812 -25.00 22.32 9.55
N ARG A 813 -23.92 21.77 9.03
CA ARG A 813 -23.22 22.26 7.83
C ARG A 813 -23.58 21.41 6.63
N ALA A 814 -24.12 22.04 5.60
CA ALA A 814 -24.30 21.45 4.27
C ALA A 814 -23.28 22.02 3.28
N LYS A 815 -22.63 21.15 2.53
CA LYS A 815 -21.64 21.55 1.54
C LYS A 815 -21.90 20.86 0.22
N ALA A 816 -21.82 21.60 -0.87
CA ALA A 816 -21.91 21.10 -2.24
C ALA A 816 -20.59 21.31 -2.97
N ASN A 817 -20.17 20.33 -3.80
CA ASN A 817 -19.04 20.44 -4.71
C ASN A 817 -19.39 19.89 -6.08
N TRP A 818 -18.98 20.57 -7.15
CA TRP A 818 -19.24 20.12 -8.50
C TRP A 818 -18.17 19.15 -9.03
N SER A 819 -18.64 18.07 -9.68
CA SER A 819 -17.80 17.10 -10.41
C SER A 819 -16.70 16.43 -9.58
N GLY A 820 -16.91 16.28 -8.26
CA GLY A 820 -15.98 15.57 -7.38
C GLY A 820 -16.47 15.58 -5.94
N ASP A 821 -15.90 14.69 -5.12
CA ASP A 821 -16.26 14.56 -3.72
C ASP A 821 -16.08 15.88 -2.96
N VAL A 822 -16.99 16.16 -2.04
CA VAL A 822 -16.79 17.21 -1.02
C VAL A 822 -15.64 16.74 -0.12
N PRO A 823 -14.63 17.58 0.13
CA PRO A 823 -13.51 17.23 1.01
C PRO A 823 -13.96 16.72 2.39
N ALA A 824 -13.17 15.85 3.00
CA ALA A 824 -13.40 15.40 4.38
C ALA A 824 -13.29 16.57 5.37
N ASP A 825 -12.33 17.48 5.14
CA ASP A 825 -12.21 18.75 5.84
C ASP A 825 -13.35 19.69 5.42
N ALA A 826 -14.32 19.90 6.29
CA ALA A 826 -15.47 20.77 6.05
C ALA A 826 -15.09 22.25 5.90
N CYS A 827 -13.88 22.61 6.30
CA CYS A 827 -13.31 23.95 6.16
C CYS A 827 -12.54 24.15 4.84
N ALA A 828 -12.24 23.09 4.13
CA ALA A 828 -11.51 23.19 2.85
C ALA A 828 -12.37 23.85 1.79
N GLU A 829 -11.81 24.83 1.08
CA GLU A 829 -12.45 25.44 -0.08
C GLU A 829 -12.23 24.57 -1.34
N THR A 830 -13.24 24.43 -2.16
CA THR A 830 -13.15 23.84 -3.50
C THR A 830 -13.34 24.93 -4.56
N THR A 831 -12.99 24.61 -5.82
CA THR A 831 -13.10 25.63 -6.89
C THR A 831 -14.55 26.04 -7.13
N TYR A 832 -15.49 25.08 -7.10
CA TYR A 832 -16.91 25.30 -7.38
C TYR A 832 -17.75 24.66 -6.27
N GLY A 833 -18.90 25.26 -5.98
CA GLY A 833 -19.86 24.76 -4.99
C GLY A 833 -20.27 25.80 -3.98
N GLU A 834 -20.74 25.37 -2.83
CA GLU A 834 -21.27 26.24 -1.77
C GLU A 834 -21.26 25.56 -0.41
N THR A 835 -21.16 26.38 0.65
CA THR A 835 -21.33 25.93 2.06
C THR A 835 -22.44 26.72 2.72
N GLU A 836 -23.35 26.04 3.41
CA GLU A 836 -24.43 26.66 4.19
C GLU A 836 -24.50 26.07 5.59
N ASP A 837 -24.57 26.94 6.61
CA ASP A 837 -24.71 26.55 8.01
C ASP A 837 -26.11 26.87 8.55
N TYR A 838 -26.67 25.94 9.33
CA TYR A 838 -27.99 25.96 9.95
C TYR A 838 -27.92 25.53 11.40
N MET A 839 -29.00 25.77 12.18
CA MET A 839 -29.13 25.20 13.53
C MET A 839 -30.09 24.01 13.53
N VAL A 840 -29.70 22.94 14.21
CA VAL A 840 -30.59 21.82 14.53
C VAL A 840 -30.64 21.61 16.03
N ASN A 841 -31.81 21.35 16.58
CA ASN A 841 -31.97 21.04 17.97
C ASN A 841 -32.24 19.54 18.09
N ILE A 842 -31.28 18.79 18.63
CA ILE A 842 -31.44 17.36 18.86
C ILE A 842 -32.27 17.15 20.12
N VAL A 843 -33.42 16.52 19.94
CA VAL A 843 -34.35 16.25 21.02
C VAL A 843 -34.47 14.75 21.32
N GLU A 844 -34.86 14.42 22.56
CA GLU A 844 -35.13 13.01 22.89
C GLU A 844 -36.18 12.43 21.94
N SER A 845 -35.97 11.16 21.54
CA SER A 845 -36.92 10.47 20.67
C SER A 845 -38.32 10.42 21.32
N SER A 846 -39.30 11.09 20.70
CA SER A 846 -40.68 11.07 21.15
C SER A 846 -41.33 9.67 20.98
N LEU A 847 -40.72 8.79 20.19
CA LEU A 847 -41.11 7.36 20.08
C LEU A 847 -40.51 6.50 21.21
N GLY A 848 -39.82 7.09 22.15
CA GLY A 848 -39.13 6.41 23.24
C GLY A 848 -39.86 6.46 24.57
N LEU A 849 -41.11 5.99 24.66
CA LEU A 849 -41.51 5.31 25.87
C LEU A 849 -40.91 3.89 25.83
N ILE A 850 -39.60 3.79 25.81
CA ILE A 850 -38.88 2.58 26.21
C ILE A 850 -38.89 2.57 27.73
N GLU A 851 -40.02 2.16 28.33
CA GLU A 851 -40.04 1.74 29.73
C GLU A 851 -39.14 0.47 29.77
N ASN A 852 -37.90 0.62 30.17
CA ASN A 852 -37.07 -0.53 30.48
C ASN A 852 -36.81 -0.52 31.99
N ASN A 853 -37.63 -1.31 32.74
CA ASN A 853 -37.52 -1.48 34.18
C ASN A 853 -36.86 -2.83 34.51
N PHE A 854 -36.33 -3.57 33.55
CA PHE A 854 -35.59 -4.79 33.82
C PHE A 854 -34.23 -4.47 34.43
N GLU A 855 -33.70 -5.33 35.27
CA GLU A 855 -32.38 -5.20 35.89
C GLU A 855 -31.27 -5.14 34.85
N TYR A 856 -31.42 -5.83 33.74
CA TYR A 856 -30.53 -5.78 32.56
C TYR A 856 -31.35 -5.35 31.36
N LYS A 857 -30.78 -4.53 30.46
CA LYS A 857 -31.46 -4.13 29.22
C LYS A 857 -31.72 -5.38 28.36
N PRO A 858 -33.00 -5.72 28.05
CA PRO A 858 -33.24 -6.82 27.14
C PRO A 858 -32.60 -6.63 25.78
N LEU A 859 -31.90 -7.66 25.29
CA LEU A 859 -31.26 -7.67 23.99
C LEU A 859 -32.04 -8.49 22.98
N VAL A 860 -32.22 -7.98 21.77
CA VAL A 860 -32.90 -8.70 20.69
C VAL A 860 -31.91 -8.85 19.50
N TYR A 861 -31.76 -10.09 19.03
CA TYR A 861 -30.89 -10.40 17.94
C TYR A 861 -31.36 -11.59 17.08
N PRO A 862 -31.14 -11.53 15.74
CA PRO A 862 -30.77 -10.37 15.00
C PRO A 862 -31.87 -9.31 14.94
N ASN A 863 -31.50 -8.04 14.99
CA ASN A 863 -32.38 -6.91 14.74
C ASN A 863 -31.56 -5.85 13.98
N PRO A 864 -31.76 -5.64 12.66
CA PRO A 864 -32.86 -6.21 11.82
C PRO A 864 -32.87 -7.74 11.66
N THR A 865 -34.07 -8.30 11.44
CA THR A 865 -34.29 -9.73 11.26
C THR A 865 -34.90 -10.07 9.88
N VAL A 866 -34.68 -11.29 9.39
CA VAL A 866 -35.41 -11.85 8.25
C VAL A 866 -36.72 -12.55 8.65
N GLY A 867 -37.10 -12.48 9.93
CA GLY A 867 -38.31 -13.08 10.51
C GLY A 867 -38.07 -13.73 11.85
N ASN A 868 -37.01 -14.53 11.99
CA ASN A 868 -36.68 -15.18 13.26
C ASN A 868 -35.72 -14.35 14.10
N PHE A 869 -35.98 -14.19 15.39
CA PHE A 869 -35.16 -13.49 16.33
C PHE A 869 -35.31 -14.00 17.74
N SER A 870 -34.35 -13.75 18.60
CA SER A 870 -34.35 -14.13 20.00
C SER A 870 -34.27 -12.91 20.90
N ILE A 871 -34.89 -12.95 22.06
CA ILE A 871 -34.72 -11.96 23.11
C ILE A 871 -33.97 -12.57 24.29
N ASP A 872 -32.96 -11.87 24.80
CA ASP A 872 -32.23 -12.19 26.03
C ASP A 872 -32.57 -11.15 27.10
N LEU A 873 -33.12 -11.58 28.22
CA LEU A 873 -33.47 -10.73 29.37
C LEU A 873 -32.33 -10.55 30.39
N GLY A 874 -31.13 -11.08 30.10
CA GLY A 874 -29.97 -11.01 30.99
C GLY A 874 -29.96 -12.03 32.10
N ILE A 875 -31.07 -12.17 32.81
CA ILE A 875 -31.30 -13.16 33.89
C ILE A 875 -32.63 -13.89 33.67
N ILE A 876 -32.88 -14.94 34.46
CA ILE A 876 -34.13 -15.71 34.41
C ILE A 876 -35.27 -14.94 35.12
N TYR A 877 -36.37 -14.74 34.40
CA TYR A 877 -37.59 -14.17 34.95
C TYR A 877 -38.74 -15.21 34.97
N ASN A 878 -39.66 -15.01 35.92
CA ASN A 878 -40.87 -15.79 36.03
C ASN A 878 -42.05 -15.00 35.47
N ASN A 879 -43.03 -15.69 34.93
CA ASN A 879 -44.29 -15.09 34.51
C ASN A 879 -44.09 -13.97 33.47
N VAL A 880 -43.22 -14.23 32.49
CA VAL A 880 -42.94 -13.28 31.39
C VAL A 880 -44.10 -13.31 30.41
N SER A 881 -44.59 -12.14 30.03
CA SER A 881 -45.48 -11.97 28.89
C SER A 881 -44.74 -11.21 27.75
N ILE A 882 -44.94 -11.66 26.54
CA ILE A 882 -44.36 -11.09 25.35
C ILE A 882 -45.49 -10.79 24.35
N THR A 883 -45.60 -9.51 23.98
CA THR A 883 -46.56 -9.05 22.98
C THR A 883 -45.80 -8.43 21.80
N LEU A 884 -46.00 -8.93 20.60
CA LEU A 884 -45.47 -8.35 19.37
C LEU A 884 -46.63 -7.66 18.63
N THR A 885 -46.45 -6.40 18.28
CA THR A 885 -47.47 -5.63 17.54
C THR A 885 -46.88 -5.01 16.26
N ASP A 886 -47.73 -4.67 15.31
CA ASP A 886 -47.37 -3.75 14.26
C ASP A 886 -47.37 -2.29 14.77
N ILE A 887 -46.92 -1.33 13.94
CA ILE A 887 -46.86 0.10 14.30
C ILE A 887 -48.22 0.71 14.61
N ASN A 888 -49.33 0.07 14.20
CA ASN A 888 -50.72 0.51 14.50
C ASN A 888 -51.26 -0.10 15.78
N GLY A 889 -50.42 -0.81 16.56
CA GLY A 889 -50.79 -1.46 17.79
C GLY A 889 -51.57 -2.78 17.61
N ARG A 890 -51.72 -3.32 16.40
CA ARG A 890 -52.37 -4.60 16.15
C ARG A 890 -51.46 -5.74 16.63
N ILE A 891 -51.95 -6.56 17.55
CA ILE A 891 -51.20 -7.71 18.07
C ILE A 891 -50.97 -8.74 16.96
N ILE A 892 -49.71 -9.03 16.68
CA ILE A 892 -49.25 -10.06 15.76
C ILE A 892 -49.02 -11.38 16.51
N GLN A 893 -48.41 -11.32 17.68
CA GLN A 893 -48.17 -12.49 18.51
C GLN A 893 -48.27 -12.12 20.00
N PHE A 894 -48.81 -13.03 20.78
CA PHE A 894 -48.86 -12.90 22.23
C PHE A 894 -48.51 -14.21 22.89
N LYS A 895 -47.57 -14.18 23.83
CA LYS A 895 -47.16 -15.30 24.68
C LYS A 895 -47.19 -14.85 26.14
N ASN A 896 -47.70 -15.66 27.05
CA ASN A 896 -47.76 -15.33 28.48
C ASN A 896 -47.34 -16.52 29.35
N ASN A 897 -47.16 -16.25 30.65
CA ASN A 897 -46.75 -17.25 31.64
C ASN A 897 -45.43 -17.98 31.27
N LEU A 898 -44.52 -17.31 30.61
CA LEU A 898 -43.24 -17.86 30.24
C LEU A 898 -42.26 -17.82 31.41
N TYR A 899 -41.32 -18.78 31.42
CA TYR A 899 -40.26 -18.87 32.39
C TYR A 899 -38.95 -19.03 31.66
N GLY A 900 -38.00 -18.17 31.90
CA GLY A 900 -36.70 -18.24 31.23
C GLY A 900 -35.96 -16.92 31.14
N ARG A 901 -34.81 -16.98 30.51
CA ARG A 901 -33.96 -15.83 30.11
C ARG A 901 -34.06 -15.55 28.61
N PHE A 902 -34.09 -16.62 27.79
CA PHE A 902 -34.12 -16.54 26.33
C PHE A 902 -35.48 -16.96 25.78
N PHE A 903 -35.97 -16.20 24.79
CA PHE A 903 -37.25 -16.53 24.11
C PHE A 903 -37.08 -16.32 22.60
N ASP A 904 -37.42 -17.33 21.83
CA ASP A 904 -37.41 -17.28 20.37
C ASP A 904 -38.81 -16.88 19.85
N LEU A 905 -38.78 -15.99 18.87
CA LEU A 905 -39.93 -15.38 18.23
C LEU A 905 -39.76 -15.36 16.71
N GLU A 906 -40.91 -15.32 16.03
CA GLU A 906 -40.95 -15.29 14.58
C GLU A 906 -41.96 -14.24 14.09
N ILE A 907 -41.62 -13.47 13.07
CA ILE A 907 -42.54 -12.54 12.39
C ILE A 907 -42.82 -13.11 11.02
N ASP A 908 -44.04 -13.62 10.79
CA ASP A 908 -44.45 -14.12 9.47
C ASP A 908 -45.05 -13.04 8.57
N ASN A 909 -45.26 -11.85 9.08
CA ASN A 909 -45.81 -10.70 8.36
C ASN A 909 -44.79 -10.05 7.44
N SER A 910 -45.21 -9.07 6.61
CA SER A 910 -44.39 -8.35 5.64
C SER A 910 -43.20 -7.63 6.30
N SER A 911 -42.20 -7.26 5.50
CA SER A 911 -41.09 -6.39 5.93
C SER A 911 -41.63 -5.08 6.50
N GLY A 912 -41.00 -4.57 7.55
CA GLY A 912 -41.46 -3.38 8.25
C GLY A 912 -41.05 -3.34 9.73
N MET A 913 -41.55 -2.33 10.44
CA MET A 913 -41.24 -2.10 11.83
C MET A 913 -42.34 -2.72 12.72
N TYR A 914 -41.92 -3.34 13.83
CA TYR A 914 -42.76 -3.96 14.82
C TYR A 914 -42.34 -3.53 16.23
N LEU A 915 -43.26 -3.58 17.21
CA LEU A 915 -42.96 -3.29 18.59
C LEU A 915 -43.10 -4.59 19.41
N LEU A 916 -42.06 -4.92 20.17
CA LEU A 916 -41.98 -6.04 21.07
C LEU A 916 -42.12 -5.53 22.50
N ILE A 917 -43.20 -5.83 23.14
CA ILE A 917 -43.49 -5.47 24.54
C ILE A 917 -43.21 -6.71 25.38
N VAL A 918 -42.34 -6.58 26.39
CA VAL A 918 -42.00 -7.65 27.33
C VAL A 918 -42.29 -7.16 28.72
N GLU A 919 -43.02 -7.99 29.46
CA GLU A 919 -43.45 -7.67 30.84
C GLU A 919 -43.20 -8.85 31.77
N SER A 920 -42.74 -8.57 33.00
CA SER A 920 -42.61 -9.57 34.08
C SER A 920 -42.75 -8.89 35.43
N GLY A 921 -43.93 -9.10 36.09
CA GLY A 921 -44.25 -8.44 37.32
C GLY A 921 -44.39 -6.93 37.18
N LYS A 922 -43.42 -6.13 37.72
CA LYS A 922 -43.39 -4.68 37.56
C LYS A 922 -42.43 -4.24 36.42
N ASN A 923 -41.68 -5.18 35.89
CA ASN A 923 -40.72 -4.88 34.84
C ASN A 923 -41.43 -4.88 33.50
N LYS A 924 -41.13 -3.88 32.68
CA LYS A 924 -41.64 -3.72 31.32
C LYS A 924 -40.55 -3.17 30.43
N ALA A 925 -40.45 -3.71 29.23
CA ALA A 925 -39.62 -3.18 28.16
C ALA A 925 -40.39 -3.16 26.84
N VAL A 926 -40.21 -2.11 26.06
CA VAL A 926 -40.74 -1.99 24.69
C VAL A 926 -39.54 -1.85 23.76
N ILE A 927 -39.44 -2.75 22.77
CA ILE A 927 -38.28 -2.87 21.90
C ILE A 927 -38.77 -2.82 20.46
N ARG A 928 -38.12 -1.99 19.64
CA ARG A 928 -38.38 -1.92 18.21
C ARG A 928 -37.69 -3.08 17.47
N ILE A 929 -38.45 -3.75 16.61
CA ILE A 929 -37.97 -4.84 15.75
C ILE A 929 -38.11 -4.40 14.29
N ILE A 930 -37.04 -4.51 13.51
CA ILE A 930 -37.05 -4.26 12.08
C ILE A 930 -36.99 -5.59 11.35
N LYS A 931 -37.96 -5.86 10.48
CA LYS A 931 -37.94 -7.01 9.58
C LYS A 931 -37.63 -6.55 8.17
N ASN A 932 -36.52 -7.07 7.61
CA ASN A 932 -36.06 -6.83 6.23
C ASN A 932 -36.87 -7.68 5.23
#